data_f21404eefb0e8c69a2cae7b83d6973c4
#
_entry.id   f21404eefb0e8c69a2cae7b83d6973c4
#
_cell.length_a   1.000
_cell.length_b   1.000
_cell.length_c   1.000
_cell.angle_alpha   90.00
_cell.angle_beta   90.00
_cell.angle_gamma   90.00
#
_symmetry.space_group_name_H-M   'P 1'
#
loop_
_entity.id
_entity.type
_entity.pdbx_description
1 polymer ?
#
loop_
_entity_poly.entity_id
_entity_poly.type
_entity_poly.pdbx_seq_one_letter_code
_entity_poly.pdbx_strand_id
1 'polypeptide(L)'
;MNNHREWRLKKPEPVLSRMLARECGISELTGQLLVNRGMITVREAQIFLDGDLGSLWSPYLLRDMARAVDLIRRALAAGDKILVYGDYDADGMTATALMTLALRTLGGRVEYHIPWRADGYGLNLEVLERAAADEVGLVITVDCGVAACREIERALALGLGVVVTDHHEPQGVLPPVPVVNPRRPDCDYPFKDLAGVGVAYKLAQALLGGEVPASFLGLACLGTVADVMPLRGENRLLVRHGLPQLIENPGIAALGTGLAQKPSVRDVAFGIAPLLNAAGRIDRPELGVEILLAEPGEVPVLAAQLAALNDRRKYLEEIVSAAALAELSALVELPPVVVLGGEGWHPGVVGIVASRLAGRLGRPVALIAVDGGEGRGSIRAGEGWNLMEALDSCREVLTRFGGHRGAAGFSLPAALIPGFTEALVRYARHLPEPARPDLEIEALVTLDQLTPEFLREIEALEPWGAQNEPPVLAAEDMRIVKCRQVGRDDEHLKLVLEQGRTVRHGIGFGLGPAQVEIAECGRVHLAFVPVMNRWNGRETPEIKVVDWKPGPAATLTAETAADRESPAGVAGGYVAPSFITRALAGGELMPKRCLTPFSLLPDGGWRLRRVHDLRHLPFWGPGVRRFLDGERPTLVAVPNPEMVSEIVSKMRLTLPGRHEGVEWLTPKEGGTRERFLSGGAGIVVAVPPDGCDLFPARVVALGLMYHWSEWQTLARCGEELILAFSVHDHVRNRRHLRSLAPNRKCLLSLFRLLPTLDLRVDSGRRALLSAMRAQGHPEFTPVTLEVGLTILEELGLVARLADGGLEVRKAPGERKHLSQAPTFRRVHRIKREAWGCQQFFLKATPGELARFFKCDIISLGDGPHAD
;
A
#
# COMPACT_ATOMS: atom_id res chain seq x y z
N MET A 1 15.85 26.18 23.47
CA MET A 1 16.12 25.73 22.10
C MET A 1 14.84 25.05 21.58
N ASN A 2 14.27 25.56 20.50
CA ASN A 2 12.98 25.10 19.96
C ASN A 2 13.03 23.59 19.62
N ASN A 3 12.30 22.80 20.37
CA ASN A 3 12.32 21.35 20.36
C ASN A 3 11.18 20.78 19.48
N HIS A 4 10.69 21.59 18.51
CA HIS A 4 9.59 21.21 17.63
C HIS A 4 10.08 20.32 16.49
N ARG A 5 9.27 19.28 16.15
CA ARG A 5 9.51 18.42 14.97
C ARG A 5 9.41 19.25 13.70
N GLU A 6 10.14 18.88 12.66
CA GLU A 6 9.88 19.39 11.33
C GLU A 6 8.56 18.80 10.82
N TRP A 7 7.70 19.66 10.27
CA TRP A 7 6.43 19.23 9.70
C TRP A 7 6.60 19.14 8.19
N ARG A 8 6.35 17.96 7.63
CA ARG A 8 6.39 17.71 6.19
C ARG A 8 4.98 17.53 5.66
N LEU A 9 4.52 18.47 4.87
CA LEU A 9 3.23 18.38 4.20
C LEU A 9 3.34 17.42 3.02
N LYS A 10 2.47 16.40 2.98
CA LYS A 10 2.34 15.53 1.80
C LYS A 10 1.90 16.36 0.59
N LYS A 11 2.48 16.05 -0.56
CA LYS A 11 2.20 16.76 -1.80
C LYS A 11 0.72 16.59 -2.20
N PRO A 12 -0.02 17.68 -2.40
CA PRO A 12 -1.41 17.58 -2.84
C PRO A 12 -1.49 17.05 -4.29
N GLU A 13 -2.43 16.13 -4.51
CA GLU A 13 -2.75 15.61 -5.86
C GLU A 13 -4.20 15.96 -6.25
N PRO A 14 -4.50 17.25 -6.51
CA PRO A 14 -5.87 17.77 -6.55
C PRO A 14 -6.71 17.19 -7.69
N VAL A 15 -6.10 16.67 -8.73
CA VAL A 15 -6.83 16.05 -9.85
C VAL A 15 -7.33 14.66 -9.44
N LEU A 16 -6.45 13.88 -8.84
CA LEU A 16 -6.76 12.53 -8.41
C LEU A 16 -7.72 12.54 -7.21
N SER A 17 -7.47 13.44 -6.25
CA SER A 17 -8.36 13.65 -5.10
C SER A 17 -9.79 13.98 -5.51
N ARG A 18 -9.98 14.92 -6.44
CA ARG A 18 -11.30 15.29 -6.97
C ARG A 18 -11.96 14.16 -7.75
N MET A 19 -11.19 13.39 -8.50
CA MET A 19 -11.71 12.22 -9.21
C MET A 19 -12.24 11.20 -8.22
N LEU A 20 -11.45 10.82 -7.20
CA LEU A 20 -11.88 9.88 -6.18
C LEU A 20 -13.07 10.42 -5.39
N ALA A 21 -13.03 11.69 -4.99
CA ALA A 21 -14.11 12.34 -4.27
C ALA A 21 -15.44 12.23 -5.01
N ARG A 22 -15.45 12.58 -6.29
CA ARG A 22 -16.65 12.55 -7.11
C ARG A 22 -17.19 11.14 -7.35
N GLU A 23 -16.32 10.20 -7.65
CA GLU A 23 -16.73 8.84 -8.04
C GLU A 23 -17.09 7.96 -6.83
N CYS A 24 -16.57 8.30 -5.63
CA CYS A 24 -16.88 7.62 -4.37
C CYS A 24 -17.90 8.38 -3.51
N GLY A 25 -18.32 9.58 -3.91
CA GLY A 25 -19.32 10.36 -3.16
C GLY A 25 -18.79 10.93 -1.83
N ILE A 26 -17.50 11.25 -1.75
CA ILE A 26 -16.81 11.78 -0.57
C ILE A 26 -16.26 13.19 -0.83
N SER A 27 -15.79 13.88 0.22
CA SER A 27 -15.15 15.19 0.10
C SER A 27 -13.80 15.11 -0.65
N GLU A 28 -13.37 16.25 -1.25
CA GLU A 28 -12.04 16.34 -1.89
C GLU A 28 -10.92 16.08 -0.89
N LEU A 29 -11.11 16.47 0.37
CA LEU A 29 -10.14 16.24 1.43
C LEU A 29 -9.99 14.76 1.74
N THR A 30 -11.09 14.03 1.88
CA THR A 30 -11.06 12.56 2.03
C THR A 30 -10.48 11.88 0.78
N GLY A 31 -10.76 12.40 -0.41
CA GLY A 31 -10.10 11.98 -1.64
C GLY A 31 -8.58 12.13 -1.57
N GLN A 32 -8.07 13.25 -1.01
CA GLN A 32 -6.63 13.43 -0.78
C GLN A 32 -6.07 12.43 0.23
N LEU A 33 -6.79 12.15 1.32
CA LEU A 33 -6.37 11.15 2.31
C LEU A 33 -6.28 9.75 1.72
N LEU A 34 -7.15 9.38 0.78
CA LEU A 34 -7.06 8.12 0.03
C LEU A 34 -5.84 8.09 -0.89
N VAL A 35 -5.57 9.19 -1.60
CA VAL A 35 -4.37 9.33 -2.44
C VAL A 35 -3.09 9.18 -1.62
N ASN A 36 -3.05 9.80 -0.44
CA ASN A 36 -1.91 9.70 0.49
C ASN A 36 -1.65 8.25 0.95
N ARG A 37 -2.69 7.40 0.94
CA ARG A 37 -2.63 5.95 1.23
C ARG A 37 -2.35 5.10 0.00
N GLY A 38 -2.03 5.74 -1.13
CA GLY A 38 -1.69 5.05 -2.38
C GLY A 38 -2.89 4.63 -3.23
N MET A 39 -4.13 5.05 -2.89
CA MET A 39 -5.30 4.76 -3.71
C MET A 39 -5.31 5.68 -4.93
N ILE A 40 -5.08 5.10 -6.10
CA ILE A 40 -4.99 5.87 -7.36
C ILE A 40 -6.10 5.54 -8.35
N THR A 41 -6.91 4.52 -8.05
CA THR A 41 -8.08 4.16 -8.85
C THR A 41 -9.36 4.21 -8.02
N VAL A 42 -10.47 4.44 -8.70
CA VAL A 42 -11.81 4.40 -8.09
C VAL A 42 -12.09 3.04 -7.47
N ARG A 43 -11.70 1.95 -8.14
CA ARG A 43 -11.90 0.59 -7.63
C ARG A 43 -11.13 0.34 -6.34
N GLU A 44 -9.87 0.76 -6.26
CA GLU A 44 -9.07 0.63 -5.02
C GLU A 44 -9.71 1.43 -3.89
N ALA A 45 -10.13 2.69 -4.18
CA ALA A 45 -10.81 3.54 -3.21
C ALA A 45 -12.13 2.92 -2.72
N GLN A 46 -12.93 2.38 -3.62
CA GLN A 46 -14.19 1.70 -3.28
C GLN A 46 -13.95 0.44 -2.43
N ILE A 47 -12.97 -0.40 -2.80
CA ILE A 47 -12.60 -1.58 -2.00
C ILE A 47 -12.09 -1.13 -0.62
N PHE A 48 -11.31 -0.06 -0.54
CA PHE A 48 -10.82 0.46 0.73
C PHE A 48 -11.95 0.99 1.62
N LEU A 49 -12.90 1.72 1.07
CA LEU A 49 -14.03 2.32 1.81
C LEU A 49 -15.08 1.27 2.17
N ASP A 50 -15.51 0.45 1.22
CA ASP A 50 -16.70 -0.40 1.33
C ASP A 50 -16.50 -1.84 0.86
N GLY A 51 -15.23 -2.26 0.66
CA GLY A 51 -14.94 -3.61 0.18
C GLY A 51 -15.50 -4.69 1.10
N ASP A 52 -16.05 -5.72 0.49
CA ASP A 52 -16.52 -6.95 1.12
C ASP A 52 -15.47 -8.08 1.02
N LEU A 53 -15.77 -9.23 1.62
CA LEU A 53 -14.91 -10.41 1.56
C LEU A 53 -14.82 -11.02 0.15
N GLY A 54 -15.75 -10.73 -0.74
CA GLY A 54 -15.67 -11.09 -2.17
C GLY A 54 -14.56 -10.34 -2.93
N SER A 55 -14.01 -9.29 -2.32
CA SER A 55 -12.85 -8.56 -2.84
C SER A 55 -11.51 -9.22 -2.51
N LEU A 56 -11.49 -10.26 -1.68
CA LEU A 56 -10.29 -11.05 -1.40
C LEU A 56 -9.85 -11.81 -2.65
N TRP A 57 -8.54 -11.90 -2.84
CA TRP A 57 -7.97 -12.70 -3.94
C TRP A 57 -8.26 -14.18 -3.77
N SER A 58 -8.38 -14.91 -4.88
CA SER A 58 -8.52 -16.38 -4.83
C SER A 58 -7.34 -17.00 -4.09
N PRO A 59 -7.56 -17.93 -3.14
CA PRO A 59 -6.48 -18.63 -2.44
C PRO A 59 -5.57 -19.42 -3.40
N TYR A 60 -6.10 -19.86 -4.53
CA TYR A 60 -5.34 -20.63 -5.53
C TYR A 60 -4.32 -19.81 -6.32
N LEU A 61 -4.25 -18.48 -6.12
CA LEU A 61 -3.16 -17.64 -6.60
C LEU A 61 -1.89 -17.79 -5.74
N LEU A 62 -2.02 -18.28 -4.51
CA LEU A 62 -0.86 -18.63 -3.68
C LEU A 62 -0.17 -19.88 -4.28
N ARG A 63 1.12 -19.74 -4.49
CA ARG A 63 1.94 -20.87 -5.01
C ARG A 63 1.81 -22.09 -4.10
N ASP A 64 1.76 -23.27 -4.68
CA ASP A 64 1.55 -24.56 -4.04
C ASP A 64 0.21 -24.76 -3.30
N MET A 65 -0.71 -23.80 -3.30
CA MET A 65 -2.02 -23.93 -2.64
C MET A 65 -2.78 -25.18 -3.13
N ALA A 66 -2.86 -25.40 -4.43
CA ALA A 66 -3.55 -26.56 -4.99
C ALA A 66 -2.91 -27.90 -4.55
N ARG A 67 -1.57 -27.95 -4.51
CA ARG A 67 -0.83 -29.13 -4.04
C ARG A 67 -1.03 -29.38 -2.55
N ALA A 68 -1.05 -28.31 -1.75
CA ALA A 68 -1.32 -28.37 -0.31
C ALA A 68 -2.73 -28.91 -0.05
N VAL A 69 -3.74 -28.35 -0.72
CA VAL A 69 -5.14 -28.78 -0.62
C VAL A 69 -5.30 -30.26 -1.02
N ASP A 70 -4.66 -30.70 -2.11
CA ASP A 70 -4.73 -32.08 -2.57
C ASP A 70 -4.09 -33.05 -1.56
N LEU A 71 -2.92 -32.70 -1.00
CA LEU A 71 -2.27 -33.52 0.03
C LEU A 71 -3.13 -33.63 1.30
N ILE A 72 -3.69 -32.52 1.77
CA ILE A 72 -4.56 -32.49 2.96
C ILE A 72 -5.84 -33.31 2.70
N ARG A 73 -6.48 -33.16 1.54
CA ARG A 73 -7.68 -33.95 1.20
C ARG A 73 -7.41 -35.44 1.12
N ARG A 74 -6.25 -35.85 0.63
CA ARG A 74 -5.85 -37.27 0.63
C ARG A 74 -5.66 -37.79 2.06
N ALA A 75 -5.00 -37.06 2.93
CA ALA A 75 -4.84 -37.43 4.34
C ALA A 75 -6.20 -37.54 5.05
N LEU A 76 -7.11 -36.58 4.84
CA LEU A 76 -8.47 -36.62 5.36
C LEU A 76 -9.24 -37.86 4.85
N ALA A 77 -9.16 -38.16 3.54
CA ALA A 77 -9.84 -39.32 2.94
C ALA A 77 -9.25 -40.66 3.41
N ALA A 78 -7.95 -40.72 3.71
CA ALA A 78 -7.29 -41.88 4.30
C ALA A 78 -7.60 -42.07 5.80
N GLY A 79 -8.15 -41.04 6.47
CA GLY A 79 -8.40 -41.05 7.91
C GLY A 79 -7.12 -40.85 8.72
N ASP A 80 -6.07 -40.29 8.10
CA ASP A 80 -4.79 -40.04 8.75
C ASP A 80 -4.93 -39.10 9.93
N LYS A 81 -4.09 -39.29 10.95
CA LYS A 81 -3.91 -38.34 12.05
C LYS A 81 -3.11 -37.14 11.54
N ILE A 82 -3.64 -35.94 11.72
CA ILE A 82 -3.03 -34.69 11.26
C ILE A 82 -2.53 -33.89 12.45
N LEU A 83 -1.26 -33.44 12.41
CA LEU A 83 -0.67 -32.55 13.39
C LEU A 83 -0.61 -31.13 12.81
N VAL A 84 -1.26 -30.17 13.47
CA VAL A 84 -1.08 -28.73 13.20
C VAL A 84 0.04 -28.21 14.08
N TYR A 85 1.14 -27.78 13.51
CA TYR A 85 2.30 -27.25 14.21
C TYR A 85 2.36 -25.72 14.07
N GLY A 86 2.15 -25.00 15.17
CA GLY A 86 2.10 -23.53 15.18
C GLY A 86 3.33 -22.84 15.75
N ASP A 87 3.22 -21.52 15.97
CA ASP A 87 4.18 -20.72 16.74
C ASP A 87 3.59 -20.26 18.09
N TYR A 88 4.46 -19.82 19.00
CA TYR A 88 4.15 -19.48 20.39
C TYR A 88 3.59 -18.07 20.61
N ASP A 89 3.38 -17.28 19.60
CA ASP A 89 2.76 -15.96 19.70
C ASP A 89 1.28 -15.97 19.28
N ALA A 90 0.62 -14.81 19.39
CA ALA A 90 -0.81 -14.74 19.15
C ALA A 90 -1.18 -14.98 17.66
N ASP A 91 -0.30 -14.70 16.69
CA ASP A 91 -0.54 -15.04 15.28
C ASP A 91 -0.46 -16.56 15.09
N GLY A 92 0.61 -17.20 15.52
CA GLY A 92 0.75 -18.66 15.47
C GLY A 92 -0.36 -19.40 16.22
N MET A 93 -0.76 -18.93 17.44
CA MET A 93 -1.85 -19.50 18.20
C MET A 93 -3.21 -19.40 17.48
N THR A 94 -3.52 -18.24 16.89
CA THR A 94 -4.77 -18.05 16.15
C THR A 94 -4.77 -18.82 14.83
N ALA A 95 -3.63 -18.92 14.14
CA ALA A 95 -3.47 -19.73 12.94
C ALA A 95 -3.66 -21.22 13.25
N THR A 96 -3.11 -21.68 14.37
CA THR A 96 -3.27 -23.07 14.86
C THR A 96 -4.73 -23.39 15.20
N ALA A 97 -5.39 -22.51 15.93
CA ALA A 97 -6.80 -22.69 16.28
C ALA A 97 -7.69 -22.70 15.03
N LEU A 98 -7.48 -21.77 14.10
CA LEU A 98 -8.21 -21.66 12.85
C LEU A 98 -8.04 -22.93 11.99
N MET A 99 -6.82 -23.39 11.79
CA MET A 99 -6.55 -24.58 10.99
C MET A 99 -7.08 -25.85 11.64
N THR A 100 -6.96 -25.98 12.96
CA THR A 100 -7.53 -27.10 13.72
C THR A 100 -9.06 -27.15 13.56
N LEU A 101 -9.75 -26.02 13.68
CA LEU A 101 -11.20 -25.93 13.49
C LEU A 101 -11.59 -26.27 12.03
N ALA A 102 -10.86 -25.76 11.03
CA ALA A 102 -11.12 -26.03 9.64
C ALA A 102 -11.02 -27.54 9.31
N LEU A 103 -9.97 -28.17 9.79
CA LEU A 103 -9.77 -29.62 9.55
C LEU A 103 -10.78 -30.48 10.33
N ARG A 104 -11.15 -30.12 11.56
CA ARG A 104 -12.22 -30.79 12.33
C ARG A 104 -13.58 -30.65 11.65
N THR A 105 -13.88 -29.49 11.06
CA THR A 105 -15.13 -29.28 10.26
C THR A 105 -15.18 -30.24 9.06
N LEU A 106 -14.04 -30.62 8.51
CA LEU A 106 -13.92 -31.59 7.40
C LEU A 106 -13.85 -33.07 7.88
N GLY A 107 -14.05 -33.33 9.19
CA GLY A 107 -14.04 -34.66 9.79
C GLY A 107 -12.65 -35.22 10.08
N GLY A 108 -11.61 -34.38 10.07
CA GLY A 108 -10.21 -34.78 10.31
C GLY A 108 -9.94 -35.13 11.77
N ARG A 109 -9.04 -36.11 11.99
CA ARG A 109 -8.45 -36.47 13.30
C ARG A 109 -7.27 -35.53 13.53
N VAL A 110 -7.47 -34.43 14.30
CA VAL A 110 -6.52 -33.31 14.38
C VAL A 110 -6.00 -33.15 15.80
N GLU A 111 -4.69 -33.14 15.91
CA GLU A 111 -3.95 -32.70 17.09
C GLU A 111 -3.18 -31.43 16.75
N TYR A 112 -2.73 -30.67 17.76
CA TYR A 112 -1.90 -29.48 17.54
C TYR A 112 -0.72 -29.47 18.51
N HIS A 113 0.32 -28.74 18.13
CA HIS A 113 1.50 -28.49 18.95
C HIS A 113 1.93 -27.03 18.82
N ILE A 114 2.24 -26.42 19.96
CA ILE A 114 2.86 -25.08 20.05
C ILE A 114 4.23 -25.25 20.75
N PRO A 115 5.34 -24.84 20.10
CA PRO A 115 6.67 -24.95 20.71
C PRO A 115 6.82 -23.99 21.89
N TRP A 116 7.68 -24.35 22.84
CA TRP A 116 8.07 -23.44 23.90
C TRP A 116 9.10 -22.44 23.38
N ARG A 117 8.98 -21.19 23.78
CA ARG A 117 9.98 -20.15 23.41
C ARG A 117 11.41 -20.52 23.82
N ALA A 118 11.58 -21.32 24.89
CA ALA A 118 12.86 -21.82 25.34
C ALA A 118 13.53 -22.75 24.32
N ASP A 119 12.74 -23.51 23.55
CA ASP A 119 13.22 -24.48 22.56
C ASP A 119 13.69 -23.78 21.26
N GLY A 120 13.41 -22.52 21.09
CA GLY A 120 13.74 -21.72 19.93
C GLY A 120 12.53 -21.53 19.00
N TYR A 121 12.79 -20.83 17.88
CA TYR A 121 11.79 -20.59 16.83
C TYR A 121 11.86 -21.70 15.77
N GLY A 122 10.70 -22.12 15.27
CA GLY A 122 10.57 -23.07 14.17
C GLY A 122 10.30 -24.51 14.63
N LEU A 123 10.49 -25.47 13.70
CA LEU A 123 10.20 -26.87 13.96
C LEU A 123 11.25 -27.52 14.88
N ASN A 124 10.77 -28.39 15.77
CA ASN A 124 11.62 -29.18 16.68
C ASN A 124 11.68 -30.64 16.21
N LEU A 125 12.87 -31.20 16.05
CA LEU A 125 13.10 -32.58 15.58
C LEU A 125 12.48 -33.62 16.53
N GLU A 126 12.58 -33.44 17.85
CA GLU A 126 12.01 -34.35 18.83
C GLU A 126 10.49 -34.44 18.75
N VAL A 127 9.83 -33.31 18.41
CA VAL A 127 8.39 -33.26 18.19
C VAL A 127 8.01 -34.02 16.94
N LEU A 128 8.78 -33.86 15.84
CA LEU A 128 8.54 -34.59 14.59
C LEU A 128 8.79 -36.10 14.74
N GLU A 129 9.79 -36.52 15.52
CA GLU A 129 10.06 -37.92 15.82
C GLU A 129 8.95 -38.54 16.68
N ARG A 130 8.43 -37.81 17.67
CA ARG A 130 7.24 -38.23 18.40
C ARG A 130 6.00 -38.33 17.52
N ALA A 131 5.76 -37.35 16.67
CA ALA A 131 4.64 -37.36 15.74
C ALA A 131 4.67 -38.61 14.82
N ALA A 132 5.86 -38.98 14.33
CA ALA A 132 6.00 -40.23 13.54
C ALA A 132 5.74 -41.48 14.38
N ALA A 133 6.21 -41.52 15.64
CA ALA A 133 5.95 -42.66 16.57
C ALA A 133 4.45 -42.76 16.95
N ASP A 134 3.74 -41.64 16.98
CA ASP A 134 2.30 -41.53 17.26
C ASP A 134 1.42 -41.72 16.01
N GLU A 135 1.99 -42.25 14.93
CA GLU A 135 1.32 -42.56 13.67
C GLU A 135 0.64 -41.33 13.01
N VAL A 136 1.23 -40.16 13.15
CA VAL A 136 0.79 -38.97 12.38
C VAL A 136 1.11 -39.17 10.91
N GLY A 137 0.12 -39.02 10.03
CA GLY A 137 0.30 -39.14 8.58
C GLY A 137 0.69 -37.82 7.91
N LEU A 138 0.24 -36.68 8.48
CA LEU A 138 0.47 -35.36 7.91
C LEU A 138 0.77 -34.32 8.97
N VAL A 139 1.79 -33.51 8.76
CA VAL A 139 2.11 -32.30 9.55
C VAL A 139 1.77 -31.07 8.71
N ILE A 140 1.00 -30.14 9.27
CA ILE A 140 0.70 -28.84 8.65
C ILE A 140 1.31 -27.77 9.55
N THR A 141 2.34 -27.06 9.06
CA THR A 141 2.86 -25.92 9.81
C THR A 141 2.04 -24.67 9.53
N VAL A 142 1.83 -23.85 10.55
CA VAL A 142 1.17 -22.55 10.45
C VAL A 142 2.02 -21.49 11.12
N ASP A 143 2.25 -20.37 10.43
CA ASP A 143 3.07 -19.27 10.90
C ASP A 143 4.56 -19.62 11.17
N CYS A 144 5.02 -20.71 10.60
CA CYS A 144 6.42 -21.16 10.72
C CYS A 144 6.76 -22.18 9.62
N GLY A 145 8.05 -22.50 9.49
CA GLY A 145 8.53 -23.63 8.73
C GLY A 145 9.18 -23.30 7.40
N VAL A 146 9.07 -22.06 6.86
CA VAL A 146 9.66 -21.70 5.57
C VAL A 146 11.19 -21.86 5.52
N ALA A 147 11.87 -21.75 6.66
CA ALA A 147 13.32 -21.91 6.78
C ALA A 147 13.75 -23.29 7.32
N ALA A 148 12.81 -24.20 7.63
CA ALA A 148 13.06 -25.47 8.32
C ALA A 148 13.38 -26.64 7.37
N CYS A 149 14.28 -26.45 6.38
CA CYS A 149 14.61 -27.48 5.40
C CYS A 149 15.08 -28.78 6.03
N ARG A 150 16.01 -28.71 7.00
CA ARG A 150 16.60 -29.86 7.66
C ARG A 150 15.59 -30.68 8.48
N GLU A 151 14.74 -29.97 9.21
CA GLU A 151 13.68 -30.58 10.03
C GLU A 151 12.63 -31.26 9.15
N ILE A 152 12.29 -30.62 8.04
CA ILE A 152 11.30 -31.16 7.07
C ILE A 152 11.89 -32.37 6.30
N GLU A 153 13.15 -32.33 5.89
CA GLU A 153 13.81 -33.49 5.31
C GLU A 153 13.82 -34.69 6.27
N ARG A 154 14.05 -34.43 7.55
CA ARG A 154 13.95 -35.46 8.59
C ARG A 154 12.53 -36.00 8.73
N ALA A 155 11.52 -35.12 8.73
CA ALA A 155 10.12 -35.53 8.79
C ALA A 155 9.75 -36.44 7.61
N LEU A 156 10.15 -36.06 6.39
CA LEU A 156 9.95 -36.88 5.19
C LEU A 156 10.64 -38.25 5.30
N ALA A 157 11.87 -38.32 5.84
CA ALA A 157 12.59 -39.55 6.06
C ALA A 157 11.93 -40.45 7.12
N LEU A 158 11.13 -39.89 8.02
CA LEU A 158 10.30 -40.62 8.99
C LEU A 158 8.95 -41.05 8.41
N GLY A 159 8.63 -40.74 7.13
CA GLY A 159 7.37 -41.09 6.48
C GLY A 159 6.23 -40.10 6.70
N LEU A 160 6.48 -38.98 7.34
CA LEU A 160 5.48 -37.93 7.54
C LEU A 160 5.24 -37.15 6.23
N GLY A 161 3.98 -36.93 5.85
CA GLY A 161 3.63 -35.89 4.90
C GLY A 161 3.81 -34.51 5.55
N VAL A 162 4.22 -33.50 4.77
CA VAL A 162 4.37 -32.12 5.31
C VAL A 162 3.77 -31.08 4.36
N VAL A 163 3.02 -30.14 4.89
CA VAL A 163 2.58 -28.90 4.23
C VAL A 163 3.05 -27.72 5.06
N VAL A 164 3.71 -26.76 4.44
CA VAL A 164 4.15 -25.52 5.13
C VAL A 164 3.21 -24.39 4.76
N THR A 165 2.66 -23.69 5.77
CA THR A 165 2.03 -22.39 5.59
C THR A 165 2.73 -21.37 6.47
N ASP A 166 3.24 -20.30 5.84
CA ASP A 166 4.07 -19.31 6.51
C ASP A 166 3.93 -17.95 5.81
N HIS A 167 4.36 -16.88 6.46
CA HIS A 167 4.40 -15.53 5.90
C HIS A 167 5.78 -14.86 6.08
N HIS A 168 6.69 -15.51 6.78
CA HIS A 168 8.05 -15.01 6.97
C HIS A 168 8.84 -15.00 5.66
N GLU A 169 9.82 -14.10 5.58
CA GLU A 169 10.71 -13.97 4.42
C GLU A 169 11.55 -15.24 4.25
N PRO A 170 11.46 -15.93 3.10
CA PRO A 170 12.29 -17.11 2.86
C PRO A 170 13.78 -16.76 2.82
N GLN A 171 14.58 -17.53 3.53
CA GLN A 171 16.04 -17.39 3.53
C GLN A 171 16.69 -18.58 2.80
N GLY A 172 17.06 -18.38 1.53
CA GLY A 172 17.73 -19.42 0.76
C GLY A 172 16.79 -20.43 0.10
N VAL A 173 17.13 -21.73 0.18
CA VAL A 173 16.39 -22.82 -0.46
C VAL A 173 15.12 -23.12 0.34
N LEU A 174 14.01 -23.31 -0.37
CA LEU A 174 12.75 -23.72 0.24
C LEU A 174 12.73 -25.22 0.55
N PRO A 175 11.97 -25.66 1.58
CA PRO A 175 11.72 -27.06 1.86
C PRO A 175 11.11 -27.80 0.65
N PRO A 176 11.46 -29.10 0.43
CA PRO A 176 11.04 -29.88 -0.75
C PRO A 176 9.59 -30.40 -0.62
N VAL A 177 8.68 -29.60 -0.10
CA VAL A 177 7.26 -29.91 0.17
C VAL A 177 6.39 -28.77 -0.36
N PRO A 178 5.03 -28.89 -0.40
CA PRO A 178 4.18 -27.76 -0.68
C PRO A 178 4.39 -26.63 0.36
N VAL A 179 4.82 -25.44 -0.11
CA VAL A 179 5.05 -24.26 0.74
C VAL A 179 4.11 -23.15 0.28
N VAL A 180 3.09 -22.88 1.07
CA VAL A 180 2.14 -21.79 0.85
C VAL A 180 2.62 -20.56 1.61
N ASN A 181 3.25 -19.64 0.89
CA ASN A 181 3.77 -18.39 1.46
C ASN A 181 3.71 -17.27 0.41
N PRO A 182 3.04 -16.14 0.67
CA PRO A 182 2.92 -15.04 -0.28
C PRO A 182 4.26 -14.36 -0.61
N ARG A 183 5.25 -14.43 0.31
CA ARG A 183 6.56 -13.77 0.16
C ARG A 183 7.60 -14.60 -0.59
N ARG A 184 7.26 -15.81 -1.01
CA ARG A 184 8.15 -16.57 -1.89
C ARG A 184 8.50 -15.77 -3.13
N PRO A 185 9.76 -15.81 -3.60
CA PRO A 185 10.18 -15.10 -4.83
C PRO A 185 9.42 -15.54 -6.09
N ASP A 186 8.99 -16.82 -6.13
CA ASP A 186 8.28 -17.45 -7.25
C ASP A 186 6.74 -17.43 -7.08
N CYS A 187 6.22 -16.69 -6.13
CA CYS A 187 4.77 -16.57 -5.89
C CYS A 187 4.26 -15.23 -6.44
N ASP A 188 3.31 -15.28 -7.36
CA ASP A 188 2.69 -14.09 -7.98
C ASP A 188 1.44 -13.59 -7.21
N TYR A 189 1.22 -14.06 -5.99
CA TYR A 189 0.10 -13.60 -5.18
C TYR A 189 0.15 -12.08 -4.99
N PRO A 190 -0.94 -11.34 -5.32
CA PRO A 190 -0.89 -9.87 -5.40
C PRO A 190 -0.63 -9.16 -4.07
N PHE A 191 -0.96 -9.82 -2.94
CA PHE A 191 -0.81 -9.23 -1.60
C PHE A 191 0.19 -10.03 -0.76
N LYS A 192 1.36 -9.44 -0.50
CA LYS A 192 2.50 -10.10 0.17
C LYS A 192 2.46 -10.06 1.70
N ASP A 193 1.66 -9.16 2.26
CA ASP A 193 1.68 -8.82 3.68
C ASP A 193 0.60 -9.55 4.51
N LEU A 194 0.18 -10.74 4.11
CA LEU A 194 -0.69 -11.57 4.96
C LEU A 194 0.07 -11.96 6.25
N ALA A 195 -0.62 -11.99 7.40
CA ALA A 195 -0.15 -12.64 8.62
C ALA A 195 -0.14 -14.16 8.47
N GLY A 196 0.50 -14.89 9.38
CA GLY A 196 0.45 -16.35 9.41
C GLY A 196 -0.98 -16.88 9.48
N VAL A 197 -1.83 -16.30 10.35
CA VAL A 197 -3.26 -16.61 10.39
C VAL A 197 -3.99 -16.25 9.10
N GLY A 198 -3.55 -15.20 8.40
CA GLY A 198 -4.10 -14.81 7.10
C GLY A 198 -3.83 -15.87 6.03
N VAL A 199 -2.64 -16.47 6.02
CA VAL A 199 -2.30 -17.59 5.13
C VAL A 199 -3.10 -18.84 5.52
N ALA A 200 -3.23 -19.12 6.81
CA ALA A 200 -4.07 -20.21 7.32
C ALA A 200 -5.55 -20.02 6.93
N TYR A 201 -6.07 -18.77 6.99
CA TYR A 201 -7.41 -18.44 6.53
C TYR A 201 -7.59 -18.72 5.03
N LYS A 202 -6.62 -18.39 4.19
CA LYS A 202 -6.63 -18.71 2.76
C LYS A 202 -6.62 -20.21 2.49
N LEU A 203 -5.85 -20.98 3.25
CA LEU A 203 -5.86 -22.44 3.14
C LEU A 203 -7.22 -23.03 3.58
N ALA A 204 -7.78 -22.54 4.68
CA ALA A 204 -9.12 -22.91 5.12
C ALA A 204 -10.20 -22.59 4.06
N GLN A 205 -10.12 -21.41 3.43
CA GLN A 205 -11.00 -21.01 2.34
C GLN A 205 -10.92 -21.97 1.15
N ALA A 206 -9.72 -22.41 0.78
CA ALA A 206 -9.52 -23.37 -0.30
C ALA A 206 -10.03 -24.79 0.03
N LEU A 207 -9.87 -25.23 1.27
CA LEU A 207 -10.33 -26.52 1.76
C LEU A 207 -11.84 -26.62 1.86
N LEU A 208 -12.50 -25.55 2.36
CA LEU A 208 -13.95 -25.47 2.60
C LEU A 208 -14.76 -25.06 1.36
N GLY A 209 -14.10 -24.84 0.23
CA GLY A 209 -14.80 -24.53 -1.04
C GLY A 209 -15.27 -23.07 -1.16
N GLY A 210 -14.67 -22.16 -0.37
CA GLY A 210 -14.92 -20.70 -0.42
C GLY A 210 -15.78 -20.16 0.71
N GLU A 211 -16.66 -20.94 1.31
CA GLU A 211 -17.47 -20.54 2.46
C GLU A 211 -16.73 -20.83 3.77
N VAL A 212 -16.30 -19.77 4.45
CA VAL A 212 -15.56 -19.86 5.71
C VAL A 212 -16.47 -19.37 6.84
N PRO A 213 -16.59 -20.11 7.96
CA PRO A 213 -17.37 -19.68 9.12
C PRO A 213 -16.98 -18.28 9.61
N ALA A 214 -17.95 -17.47 10.02
CA ALA A 214 -17.72 -16.10 10.48
C ALA A 214 -16.76 -16.02 11.68
N SER A 215 -16.78 -17.02 12.56
CA SER A 215 -15.86 -17.13 13.71
C SER A 215 -14.38 -17.19 13.29
N PHE A 216 -14.06 -17.72 12.09
CA PHE A 216 -12.69 -17.76 11.60
C PHE A 216 -12.17 -16.36 11.23
N LEU A 217 -13.05 -15.44 10.84
CA LEU A 217 -12.68 -14.03 10.63
C LEU A 217 -12.25 -13.35 11.93
N GLY A 218 -12.87 -13.68 13.05
CA GLY A 218 -12.44 -13.21 14.37
C GLY A 218 -11.01 -13.65 14.69
N LEU A 219 -10.67 -14.91 14.41
CA LEU A 219 -9.30 -15.44 14.59
C LEU A 219 -8.32 -14.77 13.63
N ALA A 220 -8.67 -14.65 12.35
CA ALA A 220 -7.84 -13.99 11.35
C ALA A 220 -7.59 -12.51 11.69
N CYS A 221 -8.61 -11.80 12.20
CA CYS A 221 -8.48 -10.43 12.70
C CYS A 221 -7.51 -10.35 13.87
N LEU A 222 -7.68 -11.23 14.86
CA LEU A 222 -6.88 -11.22 16.08
C LEU A 222 -5.39 -11.42 15.80
N GLY A 223 -5.00 -12.45 15.03
CA GLY A 223 -3.60 -12.71 14.69
C GLY A 223 -3.01 -11.59 13.81
N THR A 224 -3.73 -11.15 12.77
CA THR A 224 -3.29 -10.05 11.89
C THR A 224 -2.98 -8.76 12.68
N VAL A 225 -3.81 -8.41 13.66
CA VAL A 225 -3.60 -7.23 14.52
C VAL A 225 -2.46 -7.47 15.52
N ALA A 226 -2.38 -8.69 16.08
CA ALA A 226 -1.37 -9.04 17.08
C ALA A 226 0.05 -9.05 16.50
N ASP A 227 0.20 -9.46 15.23
CA ASP A 227 1.48 -9.42 14.49
C ASP A 227 1.78 -8.05 13.84
N VAL A 228 0.95 -7.05 14.14
CA VAL A 228 1.14 -5.66 13.68
C VAL A 228 1.27 -5.56 12.15
N MET A 229 0.55 -6.41 11.43
CA MET A 229 0.59 -6.41 9.96
C MET A 229 -0.03 -5.16 9.35
N PRO A 230 0.45 -4.71 8.16
CA PRO A 230 -0.12 -3.56 7.47
C PRO A 230 -1.63 -3.66 7.26
N LEU A 231 -2.42 -2.72 7.78
CA LEU A 231 -3.89 -2.69 7.63
C LEU A 231 -4.31 -2.07 6.29
N ARG A 232 -3.81 -2.66 5.21
CA ARG A 232 -4.16 -2.34 3.82
C ARG A 232 -4.49 -3.62 3.05
N GLY A 233 -5.05 -3.50 1.84
CA GLY A 233 -5.40 -4.65 1.01
C GLY A 233 -6.25 -5.67 1.76
N GLU A 234 -5.89 -6.95 1.67
CA GLU A 234 -6.64 -8.05 2.29
C GLU A 234 -6.63 -8.00 3.82
N ASN A 235 -5.52 -7.61 4.47
CA ASN A 235 -5.47 -7.48 5.93
C ASN A 235 -6.52 -6.49 6.44
N ARG A 236 -6.70 -5.36 5.73
CA ARG A 236 -7.75 -4.41 6.08
C ARG A 236 -9.14 -5.05 6.02
N LEU A 237 -9.43 -5.82 4.97
CA LEU A 237 -10.72 -6.50 4.82
C LEU A 237 -10.92 -7.55 5.91
N LEU A 238 -9.91 -8.39 6.17
CA LEU A 238 -9.96 -9.40 7.24
C LEU A 238 -10.19 -8.76 8.61
N VAL A 239 -9.51 -7.65 8.91
CA VAL A 239 -9.66 -6.95 10.19
C VAL A 239 -10.98 -6.20 10.26
N ARG A 240 -11.40 -5.48 9.21
CA ARG A 240 -12.66 -4.73 9.18
C ARG A 240 -13.87 -5.64 9.43
N HIS A 241 -13.91 -6.77 8.72
CA HIS A 241 -15.01 -7.73 8.84
C HIS A 241 -14.84 -8.69 10.03
N GLY A 242 -13.62 -8.90 10.50
CA GLY A 242 -13.33 -9.77 11.64
C GLY A 242 -13.52 -9.12 13.02
N LEU A 243 -13.34 -7.79 13.15
CA LEU A 243 -13.56 -7.08 14.42
C LEU A 243 -14.95 -7.36 15.04
N PRO A 244 -16.07 -7.28 14.30
CA PRO A 244 -17.38 -7.64 14.84
C PRO A 244 -17.52 -9.11 15.20
N GLN A 245 -16.71 -9.99 14.58
CA GLN A 245 -16.79 -11.44 14.77
C GLN A 245 -15.94 -11.94 15.94
N LEU A 246 -15.18 -11.09 16.60
CA LEU A 246 -14.36 -11.48 17.77
C LEU A 246 -15.19 -12.10 18.90
N ILE A 247 -16.41 -11.59 19.11
CA ILE A 247 -17.32 -12.04 20.15
C ILE A 247 -17.96 -13.41 19.87
N GLU A 248 -17.92 -13.87 18.61
CA GLU A 248 -18.43 -15.19 18.21
C GLU A 248 -17.56 -16.34 18.75
N ASN A 249 -16.31 -16.06 19.10
CA ASN A 249 -15.46 -17.01 19.79
C ASN A 249 -15.56 -16.80 21.31
N PRO A 250 -16.07 -17.81 22.09
CA PRO A 250 -16.27 -17.68 23.54
C PRO A 250 -15.00 -17.31 24.31
N GLY A 251 -13.85 -17.87 23.89
CA GLY A 251 -12.53 -17.58 24.48
C GLY A 251 -12.12 -16.12 24.26
N ILE A 252 -12.22 -15.61 23.04
CA ILE A 252 -11.91 -14.20 22.72
C ILE A 252 -12.85 -13.27 23.50
N ALA A 253 -14.14 -13.56 23.52
CA ALA A 253 -15.12 -12.76 24.26
C ALA A 253 -14.80 -12.66 25.76
N ALA A 254 -14.35 -13.76 26.37
CA ALA A 254 -13.96 -13.77 27.78
C ALA A 254 -12.67 -13.00 28.07
N LEU A 255 -11.68 -13.06 27.17
CA LEU A 255 -10.44 -12.28 27.27
C LEU A 255 -10.70 -10.78 27.12
N GLY A 256 -11.67 -10.43 26.32
CA GLY A 256 -12.07 -9.04 26.04
C GLY A 256 -13.09 -8.50 27.05
N THR A 257 -12.97 -8.79 28.35
CA THR A 257 -13.88 -8.25 29.40
C THR A 257 -13.94 -6.72 29.31
N GLY A 258 -15.10 -6.19 28.92
CA GLY A 258 -15.29 -4.76 28.66
C GLY A 258 -15.13 -4.36 27.20
N LEU A 259 -15.04 -5.30 26.26
CA LEU A 259 -15.15 -4.97 24.83
C LEU A 259 -16.44 -4.18 24.58
N ALA A 260 -16.29 -3.03 23.93
CA ALA A 260 -17.44 -2.27 23.44
C ALA A 260 -18.26 -3.12 22.47
N GLN A 261 -19.51 -2.75 22.23
CA GLN A 261 -20.34 -3.39 21.17
C GLN A 261 -19.67 -3.38 19.78
N LYS A 262 -18.69 -2.49 19.58
CA LYS A 262 -17.81 -2.42 18.39
C LYS A 262 -16.36 -2.45 18.84
N PRO A 263 -15.72 -3.63 18.89
CA PRO A 263 -14.30 -3.75 19.20
C PRO A 263 -13.46 -2.98 18.20
N SER A 264 -12.39 -2.36 18.66
CA SER A 264 -11.40 -1.66 17.83
C SER A 264 -10.08 -2.45 17.72
N VAL A 265 -9.25 -2.11 16.74
CA VAL A 265 -7.87 -2.64 16.66
C VAL A 265 -7.10 -2.41 17.95
N ARG A 266 -7.35 -1.28 18.63
CA ARG A 266 -6.72 -0.97 19.92
C ARG A 266 -7.12 -1.96 21.03
N ASP A 267 -8.38 -2.37 21.07
CA ASP A 267 -8.87 -3.35 22.05
C ASP A 267 -8.22 -4.71 21.82
N VAL A 268 -8.01 -5.10 20.56
CA VAL A 268 -7.26 -6.30 20.20
C VAL A 268 -5.79 -6.17 20.59
N ALA A 269 -5.10 -5.13 20.10
CA ALA A 269 -3.65 -4.96 20.25
C ALA A 269 -3.20 -4.77 21.72
N PHE A 270 -4.02 -4.11 22.55
CA PHE A 270 -3.67 -3.77 23.94
C PHE A 270 -4.49 -4.51 24.99
N GLY A 271 -5.63 -5.10 24.62
CA GLY A 271 -6.50 -5.84 25.52
C GLY A 271 -6.33 -7.37 25.40
N ILE A 272 -6.52 -7.93 24.21
CA ILE A 272 -6.61 -9.37 23.98
C ILE A 272 -5.24 -9.99 23.64
N ALA A 273 -4.55 -9.48 22.62
CA ALA A 273 -3.28 -10.06 22.15
C ALA A 273 -2.20 -10.16 23.24
N PRO A 274 -2.05 -9.20 24.19
CA PRO A 274 -1.12 -9.34 25.30
C PRO A 274 -1.41 -10.50 26.25
N LEU A 275 -2.67 -10.92 26.39
CA LEU A 275 -3.07 -12.08 27.22
C LEU A 275 -2.60 -13.38 26.58
N LEU A 276 -2.86 -13.57 25.28
CA LEU A 276 -2.36 -14.73 24.53
C LEU A 276 -0.85 -14.78 24.52
N ASN A 277 -0.21 -13.66 24.15
CA ASN A 277 1.25 -13.55 24.12
C ASN A 277 1.92 -13.81 25.48
N ALA A 278 1.22 -13.59 26.61
CA ALA A 278 1.75 -13.88 27.93
C ALA A 278 1.97 -15.39 28.14
N ALA A 279 1.11 -16.25 27.61
CA ALA A 279 1.27 -17.69 27.64
C ALA A 279 2.62 -18.12 27.01
N GLY A 280 2.89 -17.72 25.77
CA GLY A 280 4.14 -18.04 25.07
C GLY A 280 5.40 -17.35 25.62
N ARG A 281 5.25 -16.33 26.48
CA ARG A 281 6.39 -15.62 27.08
C ARG A 281 6.78 -16.15 28.45
N ILE A 282 5.80 -16.62 29.23
CA ILE A 282 6.03 -16.91 30.67
C ILE A 282 6.07 -18.40 30.94
N ASP A 283 5.11 -19.20 30.42
CA ASP A 283 5.05 -20.62 30.81
C ASP A 283 4.39 -21.47 29.69
N ARG A 284 3.08 -21.60 29.64
CA ARG A 284 2.33 -22.58 28.86
C ARG A 284 1.76 -21.98 27.56
N PRO A 285 2.48 -22.07 26.44
CA PRO A 285 1.98 -21.49 25.17
C PRO A 285 0.69 -22.15 24.67
N GLU A 286 0.44 -23.42 25.03
CA GLU A 286 -0.76 -24.16 24.61
C GLU A 286 -2.05 -23.52 25.12
N LEU A 287 -2.01 -22.86 26.33
CA LEU A 287 -3.17 -22.15 26.87
C LEU A 287 -3.80 -21.16 25.91
N GLY A 288 -2.98 -20.53 25.04
CA GLY A 288 -3.46 -19.62 24.02
C GLY A 288 -4.32 -20.29 22.96
N VAL A 289 -4.00 -21.54 22.57
CA VAL A 289 -4.82 -22.33 21.63
C VAL A 289 -5.99 -22.98 22.37
N GLU A 290 -5.75 -23.49 23.58
CA GLU A 290 -6.80 -24.14 24.42
C GLU A 290 -8.00 -23.20 24.58
N ILE A 291 -7.80 -21.94 24.96
CA ILE A 291 -8.91 -20.98 25.13
C ILE A 291 -9.65 -20.64 23.83
N LEU A 292 -8.94 -20.61 22.68
CA LEU A 292 -9.53 -20.33 21.37
C LEU A 292 -10.37 -21.51 20.84
N LEU A 293 -10.08 -22.73 21.33
CA LEU A 293 -10.79 -23.97 20.98
C LEU A 293 -11.78 -24.40 22.05
N ALA A 294 -11.81 -23.72 23.21
CA ALA A 294 -12.55 -24.14 24.40
C ALA A 294 -14.07 -24.10 24.22
N GLU A 295 -14.75 -25.09 24.80
CA GLU A 295 -16.18 -25.03 24.98
C GLU A 295 -16.57 -24.00 26.07
N PRO A 296 -17.76 -23.41 26.01
CA PRO A 296 -18.16 -22.31 26.91
C PRO A 296 -17.97 -22.61 28.41
N GLY A 297 -18.07 -23.85 28.81
CA GLY A 297 -17.90 -24.28 30.23
C GLY A 297 -16.45 -24.21 30.71
N GLU A 298 -15.46 -24.33 29.85
CA GLU A 298 -14.03 -24.35 30.19
C GLU A 298 -13.41 -22.93 30.16
N VAL A 299 -14.01 -22.04 29.42
CA VAL A 299 -13.51 -20.67 29.15
C VAL A 299 -13.19 -19.87 30.42
N PRO A 300 -14.03 -19.85 31.49
CA PRO A 300 -13.74 -19.03 32.67
C PRO A 300 -12.43 -19.44 33.38
N VAL A 301 -12.12 -20.73 33.39
CA VAL A 301 -10.90 -21.26 34.03
C VAL A 301 -9.66 -20.88 33.21
N LEU A 302 -9.71 -21.07 31.89
CA LEU A 302 -8.61 -20.74 30.98
C LEU A 302 -8.35 -19.25 30.95
N ALA A 303 -9.39 -18.41 30.89
CA ALA A 303 -9.27 -16.95 30.93
C ALA A 303 -8.62 -16.47 32.24
N ALA A 304 -8.97 -17.06 33.40
CA ALA A 304 -8.33 -16.73 34.68
C ALA A 304 -6.84 -17.10 34.69
N GLN A 305 -6.46 -18.24 34.11
CA GLN A 305 -5.05 -18.66 34.00
C GLN A 305 -4.26 -17.69 33.11
N LEU A 306 -4.78 -17.31 31.94
CA LEU A 306 -4.14 -16.34 31.04
C LEU A 306 -4.02 -14.96 31.69
N ALA A 307 -5.03 -14.49 32.41
CA ALA A 307 -4.97 -13.25 33.18
C ALA A 307 -3.85 -13.29 34.22
N ALA A 308 -3.70 -14.39 34.98
CA ALA A 308 -2.64 -14.56 35.95
C ALA A 308 -1.23 -14.57 35.33
N LEU A 309 -1.06 -15.22 34.15
CA LEU A 309 0.20 -15.19 33.40
C LEU A 309 0.52 -13.77 32.91
N ASN A 310 -0.48 -13.05 32.43
CA ASN A 310 -0.30 -11.66 31.97
C ASN A 310 0.06 -10.70 33.12
N ASP A 311 -0.52 -10.88 34.29
CA ASP A 311 -0.15 -10.11 35.48
C ASP A 311 1.27 -10.45 35.97
N ARG A 312 1.68 -11.72 35.93
CA ARG A 312 3.07 -12.14 36.17
C ARG A 312 4.03 -11.51 35.16
N ARG A 313 3.66 -11.48 33.86
CA ARG A 313 4.44 -10.81 32.83
C ARG A 313 4.64 -9.32 33.15
N LYS A 314 3.55 -8.59 33.48
CA LYS A 314 3.62 -7.15 33.84
C LYS A 314 4.55 -6.93 35.04
N TYR A 315 4.43 -7.74 36.07
CA TYR A 315 5.30 -7.68 37.25
C TYR A 315 6.77 -7.85 36.90
N LEU A 316 7.11 -8.85 36.06
CA LEU A 316 8.48 -9.07 35.59
C LEU A 316 8.98 -7.92 34.72
N GLU A 317 8.12 -7.33 33.87
CA GLU A 317 8.45 -6.12 33.10
C GLU A 317 8.76 -4.92 34.01
N GLU A 318 8.01 -4.74 35.09
CA GLU A 318 8.26 -3.65 36.06
C GLU A 318 9.61 -3.82 36.74
N ILE A 319 9.97 -5.03 37.16
CA ILE A 319 11.28 -5.33 37.77
C ILE A 319 12.41 -4.98 36.79
N VAL A 320 12.37 -5.51 35.58
CA VAL A 320 13.42 -5.28 34.56
C VAL A 320 13.49 -3.79 34.19
N SER A 321 12.34 -3.15 34.03
CA SER A 321 12.29 -1.71 33.71
C SER A 321 12.87 -0.82 34.81
N ALA A 322 12.55 -1.12 36.09
CA ALA A 322 13.08 -0.37 37.23
C ALA A 322 14.60 -0.55 37.36
N ALA A 323 15.11 -1.77 37.21
CA ALA A 323 16.54 -2.05 37.23
C ALA A 323 17.29 -1.33 36.09
N ALA A 324 16.79 -1.45 34.85
CA ALA A 324 17.39 -0.78 33.70
C ALA A 324 17.39 0.75 33.83
N LEU A 325 16.29 1.34 34.34
CA LEU A 325 16.20 2.80 34.57
C LEU A 325 17.15 3.27 35.67
N ALA A 326 17.36 2.47 36.72
CA ALA A 326 18.33 2.79 37.78
C ALA A 326 19.76 2.82 37.22
N GLU A 327 20.16 1.84 36.40
CA GLU A 327 21.48 1.85 35.75
C GLU A 327 21.64 3.04 34.78
N LEU A 328 20.61 3.33 33.96
CA LEU A 328 20.62 4.46 33.04
C LEU A 328 20.72 5.82 33.78
N SER A 329 20.09 5.95 34.95
CA SER A 329 20.16 7.18 35.75
C SER A 329 21.54 7.43 36.37
N ALA A 330 22.38 6.43 36.50
CA ALA A 330 23.75 6.54 36.99
C ALA A 330 24.75 6.96 35.89
N LEU A 331 24.35 6.94 34.60
CA LEU A 331 25.19 7.34 33.48
C LEU A 331 25.25 8.87 33.37
N VAL A 332 26.47 9.41 33.25
CA VAL A 332 26.67 10.87 33.00
C VAL A 332 26.22 11.25 31.59
N GLU A 333 26.42 10.35 30.62
CA GLU A 333 26.02 10.54 29.23
C GLU A 333 25.53 9.21 28.66
N LEU A 334 24.44 9.28 27.89
CA LEU A 334 23.88 8.08 27.26
C LEU A 334 24.76 7.63 26.07
N PRO A 335 25.20 6.37 26.04
CA PRO A 335 25.94 5.82 24.91
C PRO A 335 25.09 5.77 23.63
N PRO A 336 25.69 5.68 22.43
CA PRO A 336 24.96 5.59 21.18
C PRO A 336 24.09 4.33 21.08
N VAL A 337 24.48 3.25 21.79
CA VAL A 337 23.71 2.02 22.00
C VAL A 337 23.72 1.67 23.48
N VAL A 338 22.55 1.44 24.04
CA VAL A 338 22.40 0.99 25.43
C VAL A 338 22.47 -0.53 25.48
N VAL A 339 23.40 -1.08 26.26
CA VAL A 339 23.50 -2.53 26.52
C VAL A 339 23.50 -2.75 28.02
N LEU A 340 22.49 -3.45 28.53
CA LEU A 340 22.37 -3.75 29.96
C LEU A 340 22.10 -5.25 30.16
N GLY A 341 22.73 -5.85 31.16
CA GLY A 341 22.53 -7.24 31.51
C GLY A 341 22.20 -7.38 33.00
N GLY A 342 21.24 -8.23 33.33
CA GLY A 342 20.87 -8.49 34.73
C GLY A 342 20.65 -9.95 35.05
N GLU A 343 21.19 -10.40 36.20
CA GLU A 343 20.89 -11.71 36.72
C GLU A 343 19.44 -11.76 37.23
N GLY A 344 18.76 -12.87 36.97
CA GLY A 344 17.38 -13.06 37.37
C GLY A 344 16.35 -12.32 36.51
N TRP A 345 16.79 -11.62 35.47
CA TRP A 345 15.86 -11.07 34.47
C TRP A 345 15.22 -12.20 33.66
N HIS A 346 13.94 -12.08 33.36
CA HIS A 346 13.24 -13.12 32.61
C HIS A 346 13.40 -12.91 31.09
N PRO A 347 13.89 -13.91 30.31
CA PRO A 347 14.16 -13.75 28.89
C PRO A 347 12.90 -13.44 28.06
N GLY A 348 11.71 -13.85 28.52
CA GLY A 348 10.43 -13.56 27.84
C GLY A 348 10.00 -12.09 27.88
N VAL A 349 10.58 -11.24 28.77
CA VAL A 349 10.17 -9.83 28.91
C VAL A 349 11.23 -8.81 28.51
N VAL A 350 12.51 -9.18 28.43
CA VAL A 350 13.60 -8.25 28.09
C VAL A 350 13.36 -7.55 26.75
N GLY A 351 12.78 -8.23 25.75
CA GLY A 351 12.46 -7.65 24.45
C GLY A 351 11.36 -6.58 24.51
N ILE A 352 10.39 -6.71 25.42
CA ILE A 352 9.31 -5.71 25.62
C ILE A 352 9.89 -4.46 26.26
N VAL A 353 10.69 -4.64 27.31
CA VAL A 353 11.33 -3.52 28.03
C VAL A 353 12.34 -2.82 27.11
N ALA A 354 13.13 -3.57 26.32
CA ALA A 354 14.05 -3.00 25.32
C ALA A 354 13.32 -2.13 24.31
N SER A 355 12.15 -2.58 23.81
CA SER A 355 11.33 -1.80 22.87
C SER A 355 10.82 -0.49 23.48
N ARG A 356 10.33 -0.52 24.72
CA ARG A 356 9.88 0.70 25.43
C ARG A 356 11.01 1.69 25.66
N LEU A 357 12.17 1.19 26.09
CA LEU A 357 13.33 2.02 26.35
C LEU A 357 13.90 2.60 25.05
N ALA A 358 13.97 1.82 23.97
CA ALA A 358 14.42 2.31 22.66
C ALA A 358 13.51 3.44 22.14
N GLY A 359 12.20 3.28 22.23
CA GLY A 359 11.24 4.35 21.88
C GLY A 359 11.36 5.60 22.74
N ARG A 360 11.63 5.45 24.06
CA ARG A 360 11.79 6.57 24.99
C ARG A 360 13.12 7.32 24.81
N LEU A 361 14.19 6.58 24.57
CA LEU A 361 15.55 7.12 24.49
C LEU A 361 15.92 7.58 23.07
N GLY A 362 15.16 7.16 22.04
CA GLY A 362 15.50 7.40 20.63
C GLY A 362 16.80 6.72 20.21
N ARG A 363 17.21 5.64 20.86
CA ARG A 363 18.47 4.91 20.66
C ARG A 363 18.23 3.41 20.72
N PRO A 364 19.07 2.60 20.07
CA PRO A 364 19.00 1.16 20.23
C PRO A 364 19.25 0.72 21.68
N VAL A 365 18.49 -0.28 22.09
CA VAL A 365 18.59 -0.86 23.43
C VAL A 365 18.67 -2.38 23.34
N ALA A 366 19.72 -2.96 23.87
CA ALA A 366 19.92 -4.39 24.08
C ALA A 366 19.77 -4.69 25.58
N LEU A 367 18.81 -5.54 25.96
CA LEU A 367 18.67 -6.06 27.31
C LEU A 367 18.95 -7.55 27.33
N ILE A 368 19.73 -7.99 28.31
CA ILE A 368 20.27 -9.36 28.42
C ILE A 368 19.83 -9.98 29.76
N ALA A 369 19.07 -11.04 29.71
CA ALA A 369 18.77 -11.89 30.84
C ALA A 369 19.96 -12.83 31.04
N VAL A 370 20.59 -12.80 32.21
CA VAL A 370 21.73 -13.65 32.58
C VAL A 370 21.26 -14.75 33.53
N ASP A 371 21.59 -16.00 33.19
CA ASP A 371 21.32 -17.14 33.99
C ASP A 371 22.42 -18.21 33.81
N GLY A 372 23.02 -18.71 34.92
CA GLY A 372 24.04 -19.73 34.87
C GLY A 372 25.28 -19.45 34.03
N GLY A 373 25.65 -18.17 33.87
CA GLY A 373 26.76 -17.75 33.04
C GLY A 373 26.45 -17.57 31.54
N GLU A 374 25.23 -17.87 31.11
CA GLU A 374 24.70 -17.63 29.76
C GLU A 374 23.82 -16.39 29.74
N GLY A 375 23.97 -15.58 28.68
CA GLY A 375 23.15 -14.41 28.42
C GLY A 375 22.21 -14.63 27.24
N ARG A 376 20.91 -14.40 27.46
CA ARG A 376 19.89 -14.36 26.39
C ARG A 376 19.39 -12.93 26.25
N GLY A 377 19.71 -12.29 25.11
CA GLY A 377 19.44 -10.88 24.87
C GLY A 377 18.40 -10.62 23.80
N SER A 378 17.80 -9.44 23.90
CA SER A 378 16.94 -8.90 22.87
C SER A 378 17.33 -7.45 22.60
N ILE A 379 17.55 -7.11 21.34
CA ILE A 379 17.89 -5.75 20.89
C ILE A 379 16.75 -5.16 20.08
N ARG A 380 16.49 -3.87 20.29
CA ARG A 380 15.48 -3.09 19.56
C ARG A 380 16.08 -1.78 19.12
N ALA A 381 15.76 -1.37 17.89
CA ALA A 381 16.22 -0.10 17.33
C ALA A 381 15.09 0.59 16.54
N GLY A 382 15.18 1.92 16.43
CA GLY A 382 14.36 2.71 15.53
C GLY A 382 14.89 2.70 14.09
N GLU A 383 14.32 3.56 13.26
CA GLU A 383 14.73 3.75 11.87
C GLU A 383 16.22 4.10 11.75
N GLY A 384 16.83 3.72 10.62
CA GLY A 384 18.24 3.96 10.33
C GLY A 384 19.19 2.84 10.77
N TRP A 385 18.74 1.85 11.56
CA TRP A 385 19.54 0.71 11.99
C TRP A 385 19.21 -0.55 11.18
N ASN A 386 20.26 -1.36 10.95
CA ASN A 386 20.14 -2.75 10.52
C ASN A 386 20.72 -3.66 11.61
N LEU A 387 19.86 -4.17 12.48
CA LEU A 387 20.30 -4.99 13.62
C LEU A 387 20.93 -6.32 13.19
N MET A 388 20.58 -6.85 12.01
CA MET A 388 21.20 -8.08 11.52
C MET A 388 22.68 -7.83 11.15
N GLU A 389 22.99 -6.73 10.47
CA GLU A 389 24.38 -6.33 10.18
C GLU A 389 25.15 -5.98 11.47
N ALA A 390 24.48 -5.30 12.41
CA ALA A 390 25.08 -4.97 13.69
C ALA A 390 25.46 -6.23 14.49
N LEU A 391 24.58 -7.23 14.56
CA LEU A 391 24.86 -8.50 15.24
C LEU A 391 25.87 -9.35 14.48
N ASP A 392 25.87 -9.32 13.15
CA ASP A 392 26.87 -10.00 12.34
C ASP A 392 28.29 -9.44 12.59
N SER A 393 28.42 -8.12 12.79
CA SER A 393 29.68 -7.50 13.19
C SER A 393 30.18 -7.92 14.58
N CYS A 394 29.30 -8.53 15.39
CA CYS A 394 29.60 -9.06 16.72
C CYS A 394 29.66 -10.60 16.75
N ARG A 395 29.63 -11.26 15.60
CA ARG A 395 29.49 -12.73 15.46
C ARG A 395 30.48 -13.52 16.33
N GLU A 396 31.71 -13.05 16.52
CA GLU A 396 32.73 -13.73 17.29
C GLU A 396 32.43 -13.89 18.78
N VAL A 397 31.56 -13.02 19.34
CA VAL A 397 31.16 -13.04 20.76
C VAL A 397 29.76 -13.62 20.96
N LEU A 398 29.04 -13.93 19.88
CA LEU A 398 27.69 -14.47 19.92
C LEU A 398 27.68 -15.98 19.66
N THR A 399 26.92 -16.72 20.47
CA THR A 399 26.69 -18.16 20.22
C THR A 399 25.56 -18.37 19.21
N ARG A 400 24.55 -17.51 19.23
CA ARG A 400 23.38 -17.54 18.31
C ARG A 400 22.80 -16.15 18.18
N PHE A 401 22.32 -15.79 17.00
CA PHE A 401 21.51 -14.60 16.79
C PHE A 401 20.54 -14.78 15.61
N GLY A 402 19.46 -13.97 15.60
CA GLY A 402 18.47 -13.96 14.52
C GLY A 402 17.43 -12.89 14.76
N GLY A 403 16.72 -12.54 13.71
CA GLY A 403 15.68 -11.50 13.75
C GLY A 403 15.54 -10.73 12.45
N HIS A 404 15.16 -9.47 12.57
CA HIS A 404 14.91 -8.56 11.47
C HIS A 404 15.66 -7.23 11.67
N ARG A 405 15.55 -6.33 10.71
CA ARG A 405 16.27 -5.04 10.70
C ARG A 405 16.06 -4.20 11.98
N GLY A 406 14.83 -4.19 12.56
CA GLY A 406 14.48 -3.36 13.74
C GLY A 406 14.38 -4.10 15.06
N ALA A 407 14.40 -5.45 15.05
CA ALA A 407 14.24 -6.29 16.24
C ALA A 407 14.98 -7.61 16.07
N ALA A 408 15.85 -7.96 17.02
CA ALA A 408 16.61 -9.20 16.97
C ALA A 408 16.81 -9.79 18.36
N GLY A 409 16.98 -11.12 18.42
CA GLY A 409 17.38 -11.89 19.59
C GLY A 409 18.77 -12.44 19.43
N PHE A 410 19.48 -12.64 20.54
CA PHE A 410 20.83 -13.20 20.52
C PHE A 410 21.16 -13.92 21.83
N SER A 411 22.19 -14.77 21.79
CA SER A 411 22.75 -15.45 22.97
C SER A 411 24.27 -15.32 22.99
N LEU A 412 24.86 -15.22 24.18
CA LEU A 412 26.30 -15.11 24.39
C LEU A 412 26.67 -15.56 25.81
N PRO A 413 27.90 -15.99 26.04
CA PRO A 413 28.42 -16.16 27.40
C PRO A 413 28.42 -14.82 28.16
N ALA A 414 27.94 -14.81 29.41
CA ALA A 414 27.79 -13.57 30.19
C ALA A 414 29.13 -12.81 30.37
N ALA A 415 30.26 -13.53 30.43
CA ALA A 415 31.57 -12.93 30.49
C ALA A 415 31.95 -12.09 29.25
N LEU A 416 31.28 -12.30 28.10
CA LEU A 416 31.53 -11.57 26.87
C LEU A 416 30.64 -10.34 26.68
N ILE A 417 29.72 -10.04 27.62
CA ILE A 417 28.84 -8.85 27.54
C ILE A 417 29.64 -7.54 27.36
N PRO A 418 30.78 -7.30 28.05
CA PRO A 418 31.59 -6.10 27.83
C PRO A 418 32.13 -6.00 26.40
N GLY A 419 32.67 -7.09 25.86
CA GLY A 419 33.17 -7.13 24.47
C GLY A 419 32.07 -6.94 23.43
N PHE A 420 30.88 -7.50 23.65
CA PHE A 420 29.69 -7.27 22.84
C PHE A 420 29.27 -5.80 22.84
N THR A 421 29.28 -5.16 24.03
CA THR A 421 28.96 -3.74 24.18
C THR A 421 29.90 -2.87 23.39
N GLU A 422 31.24 -3.11 23.50
CA GLU A 422 32.24 -2.37 22.75
C GLU A 422 32.09 -2.52 21.23
N ALA A 423 31.79 -3.73 20.75
CA ALA A 423 31.60 -4.01 19.35
C ALA A 423 30.36 -3.26 18.80
N LEU A 424 29.22 -3.29 19.50
CA LEU A 424 28.02 -2.54 19.12
C LEU A 424 28.23 -1.03 19.13
N VAL A 425 28.91 -0.49 20.15
CA VAL A 425 29.24 0.94 20.21
C VAL A 425 30.17 1.34 19.07
N ARG A 426 31.13 0.51 18.71
CA ARG A 426 31.99 0.71 17.55
C ARG A 426 31.20 0.75 16.25
N TYR A 427 30.28 -0.19 16.04
CA TYR A 427 29.38 -0.21 14.89
C TYR A 427 28.52 1.08 14.83
N ALA A 428 27.93 1.50 15.96
CA ALA A 428 27.11 2.69 16.06
C ALA A 428 27.82 3.99 15.68
N ARG A 429 29.13 4.10 15.93
CA ARG A 429 29.92 5.30 15.58
C ARG A 429 30.07 5.53 14.08
N HIS A 430 29.83 4.51 13.27
CA HIS A 430 29.85 4.60 11.80
C HIS A 430 28.49 4.97 11.21
N LEU A 431 27.44 5.01 12.02
CA LEU A 431 26.10 5.40 11.58
C LEU A 431 25.88 6.90 11.80
N PRO A 432 25.14 7.57 10.90
CA PRO A 432 24.72 8.95 11.12
C PRO A 432 23.90 9.04 12.42
N GLU A 433 24.00 10.17 13.12
CA GLU A 433 23.11 10.39 14.26
C GLU A 433 21.65 10.26 13.80
N PRO A 434 20.80 9.53 14.55
CA PRO A 434 19.41 9.41 14.21
C PRO A 434 18.75 10.78 14.21
N ALA A 435 18.34 11.26 13.04
CA ALA A 435 17.51 12.45 12.93
C ALA A 435 16.19 12.17 13.67
N ARG A 436 15.65 13.15 14.39
CA ARG A 436 14.29 12.99 14.92
C ARG A 436 13.35 12.80 13.74
N PRO A 437 12.44 11.81 13.76
CA PRO A 437 11.52 11.62 12.66
C PRO A 437 10.65 12.87 12.50
N ASP A 438 10.59 13.39 11.28
CA ASP A 438 9.70 14.48 10.90
C ASP A 438 8.25 14.06 11.13
N LEU A 439 7.38 15.04 11.34
CA LEU A 439 5.95 14.79 11.43
C LEU A 439 5.31 14.96 10.06
N GLU A 440 4.84 13.88 9.47
CA GLU A 440 4.09 13.94 8.22
C GLU A 440 2.70 14.55 8.45
N ILE A 441 2.39 15.60 7.69
CA ILE A 441 1.07 16.25 7.66
C ILE A 441 0.37 15.83 6.37
N GLU A 442 -0.80 15.21 6.48
CA GLU A 442 -1.52 14.71 5.32
C GLU A 442 -2.24 15.80 4.52
N ALA A 443 -2.74 16.83 5.19
CA ALA A 443 -3.33 18.00 4.55
C ALA A 443 -3.37 19.23 5.49
N LEU A 444 -3.34 20.41 4.88
CA LEU A 444 -3.70 21.65 5.58
C LEU A 444 -5.20 21.86 5.51
N VAL A 445 -5.81 22.22 6.62
CA VAL A 445 -7.25 22.45 6.74
C VAL A 445 -7.56 23.70 7.54
N THR A 446 -8.78 24.20 7.41
CA THR A 446 -9.34 25.21 8.29
C THR A 446 -10.36 24.59 9.25
N LEU A 447 -10.61 25.20 10.41
CA LEU A 447 -11.49 24.61 11.43
C LEU A 447 -12.95 24.44 10.97
N ASP A 448 -13.42 25.21 9.99
CA ASP A 448 -14.75 25.09 9.40
C ASP A 448 -14.90 23.86 8.49
N GLN A 449 -13.79 23.36 7.92
CA GLN A 449 -13.78 22.11 7.15
C GLN A 449 -13.96 20.87 8.04
N LEU A 450 -13.72 20.99 9.36
CA LEU A 450 -13.95 19.90 10.30
C LEU A 450 -15.45 19.79 10.64
N THR A 451 -16.23 19.33 9.66
CA THR A 451 -17.68 19.12 9.83
C THR A 451 -17.96 17.69 10.32
N PRO A 452 -19.17 17.43 10.89
CA PRO A 452 -19.55 16.08 11.26
C PRO A 452 -19.56 15.10 10.06
N GLU A 453 -19.92 15.60 8.86
CA GLU A 453 -19.91 14.81 7.62
C GLU A 453 -18.50 14.38 7.25
N PHE A 454 -17.54 15.31 7.26
CA PHE A 454 -16.14 15.00 7.00
C PHE A 454 -15.55 14.00 8.03
N LEU A 455 -15.92 14.14 9.30
CA LEU A 455 -15.43 13.21 10.33
C LEU A 455 -16.01 11.79 10.17
N ARG A 456 -17.27 11.66 9.69
CA ARG A 456 -17.81 10.34 9.32
C ARG A 456 -17.06 9.72 8.13
N GLU A 457 -16.65 10.53 7.16
CA GLU A 457 -15.80 10.06 6.06
C GLU A 457 -14.44 9.58 6.58
N ILE A 458 -13.83 10.29 7.56
CA ILE A 458 -12.60 9.83 8.22
C ILE A 458 -12.84 8.50 8.97
N GLU A 459 -13.95 8.35 9.68
CA GLU A 459 -14.30 7.08 10.33
C GLU A 459 -14.45 5.93 9.33
N ALA A 460 -14.87 6.19 8.09
CA ALA A 460 -14.91 5.18 7.04
C ALA A 460 -13.52 4.68 6.61
N LEU A 461 -12.46 5.44 6.92
CA LEU A 461 -11.07 5.01 6.70
C LEU A 461 -10.58 4.00 7.76
N GLU A 462 -11.32 3.78 8.86
CA GLU A 462 -11.03 2.74 9.83
C GLU A 462 -11.15 1.32 9.20
N PRO A 463 -10.46 0.31 9.77
CA PRO A 463 -9.71 0.28 11.04
C PRO A 463 -8.32 0.90 10.97
N TRP A 464 -7.95 1.65 12.03
CA TRP A 464 -6.61 2.24 12.17
C TRP A 464 -5.60 1.21 12.68
N GLY A 465 -4.38 1.24 12.16
CA GLY A 465 -3.28 0.38 12.56
C GLY A 465 -2.04 0.59 11.70
N ALA A 466 -1.14 -0.38 11.68
CA ALA A 466 0.11 -0.29 10.91
C ALA A 466 -0.17 0.05 9.43
N GLN A 467 0.52 1.04 8.91
CA GLN A 467 0.39 1.60 7.56
C GLN A 467 -1.02 2.11 7.18
N ASN A 468 -1.91 2.23 8.14
CA ASN A 468 -3.16 2.96 8.04
C ASN A 468 -3.43 3.70 9.35
N GLU A 469 -2.56 4.63 9.69
CA GLU A 469 -2.67 5.48 10.88
C GLU A 469 -3.79 6.51 10.71
N PRO A 470 -4.39 7.00 11.83
CA PRO A 470 -5.30 8.14 11.80
C PRO A 470 -4.62 9.34 11.12
N PRO A 471 -5.33 10.07 10.23
CA PRO A 471 -4.71 11.17 9.49
C PRO A 471 -4.29 12.31 10.39
N VAL A 472 -3.04 12.75 10.29
CA VAL A 472 -2.55 13.96 10.93
C VAL A 472 -2.76 15.13 9.98
N LEU A 473 -3.67 16.03 10.35
CA LEU A 473 -3.96 17.26 9.65
C LEU A 473 -3.27 18.42 10.35
N ALA A 474 -3.07 19.54 9.66
CA ALA A 474 -2.62 20.76 10.30
C ALA A 474 -3.54 21.95 9.98
N ALA A 475 -3.70 22.82 10.95
CA ALA A 475 -4.34 24.13 10.76
C ALA A 475 -3.42 25.23 11.29
N GLU A 476 -3.38 26.30 10.52
CA GLU A 476 -2.49 27.44 10.80
C GLU A 476 -3.23 28.57 11.49
N ASP A 477 -2.50 29.37 12.24
CA ASP A 477 -2.93 30.67 12.78
C ASP A 477 -4.27 30.63 13.56
N MET A 478 -4.39 29.67 14.49
CA MET A 478 -5.53 29.56 15.38
C MET A 478 -5.36 30.39 16.64
N ARG A 479 -6.37 31.14 17.01
CA ARG A 479 -6.40 31.90 18.27
C ARG A 479 -6.75 30.97 19.44
N ILE A 480 -5.99 31.05 20.52
CA ILE A 480 -6.29 30.34 21.76
C ILE A 480 -7.32 31.13 22.54
N VAL A 481 -8.54 30.59 22.67
CA VAL A 481 -9.60 31.20 23.49
C VAL A 481 -9.48 30.78 24.95
N LYS A 482 -9.13 29.50 25.17
CA LYS A 482 -8.96 28.93 26.51
C LYS A 482 -7.92 27.81 26.47
N CYS A 483 -7.07 27.80 27.50
CA CYS A 483 -6.03 26.80 27.67
C CYS A 483 -5.97 26.41 29.15
N ARG A 484 -6.19 25.11 29.46
CA ARG A 484 -6.14 24.65 30.85
C ARG A 484 -5.58 23.22 30.94
N GLN A 485 -4.83 22.95 31.97
CA GLN A 485 -4.38 21.62 32.33
C GLN A 485 -5.57 20.75 32.81
N VAL A 486 -5.51 19.45 32.53
CA VAL A 486 -6.48 18.44 32.93
C VAL A 486 -5.77 17.11 33.14
N GLY A 487 -6.41 16.17 33.81
CA GLY A 487 -5.84 14.86 34.16
C GLY A 487 -5.45 14.80 35.65
N ARG A 488 -4.99 13.62 36.10
CA ARG A 488 -4.71 13.37 37.52
C ARG A 488 -3.56 14.26 38.06
N ASP A 489 -2.53 14.47 37.20
CA ASP A 489 -1.31 15.20 37.57
C ASP A 489 -1.07 16.39 36.62
N ASP A 490 -2.14 17.04 36.13
CA ASP A 490 -2.10 18.13 35.15
C ASP A 490 -1.28 17.80 33.88
N GLU A 491 -1.21 16.50 33.53
CA GLU A 491 -0.38 16.01 32.44
C GLU A 491 -0.90 16.40 31.05
N HIS A 492 -2.17 16.71 30.92
CA HIS A 492 -2.83 16.93 29.65
C HIS A 492 -3.30 18.38 29.52
N LEU A 493 -3.55 18.83 28.30
CA LEU A 493 -3.97 20.20 28.01
C LEU A 493 -5.32 20.20 27.29
N LYS A 494 -6.33 20.87 27.84
CA LYS A 494 -7.59 21.12 27.16
C LYS A 494 -7.59 22.53 26.57
N LEU A 495 -7.88 22.60 25.25
CA LEU A 495 -7.85 23.83 24.47
C LEU A 495 -9.24 24.20 23.96
N VAL A 496 -9.50 25.48 23.80
CA VAL A 496 -10.58 26.03 22.97
C VAL A 496 -9.91 26.94 21.95
N LEU A 497 -10.08 26.60 20.68
CA LEU A 497 -9.39 27.20 19.54
C LEU A 497 -10.38 27.86 18.62
N GLU A 498 -10.02 28.99 18.07
CA GLU A 498 -10.83 29.77 17.13
C GLU A 498 -10.04 30.10 15.88
N GLN A 499 -10.67 29.90 14.73
CA GLN A 499 -10.17 30.34 13.43
C GLN A 499 -11.34 30.90 12.62
N GLY A 500 -11.27 32.17 12.24
CA GLY A 500 -12.39 32.86 11.62
C GLY A 500 -13.60 32.93 12.57
N ARG A 501 -14.72 32.33 12.16
CA ARG A 501 -15.96 32.26 12.97
C ARG A 501 -16.15 30.89 13.64
N THR A 502 -15.21 29.97 13.45
CA THR A 502 -15.33 28.58 13.91
C THR A 502 -14.56 28.36 15.18
N VAL A 503 -15.19 27.75 16.17
CA VAL A 503 -14.60 27.34 17.44
C VAL A 503 -14.57 25.82 17.52
N ARG A 504 -13.44 25.24 17.95
CA ARG A 504 -13.27 23.80 18.20
C ARG A 504 -12.62 23.56 19.55
N HIS A 505 -13.00 22.44 20.17
CA HIS A 505 -12.35 21.94 21.36
C HIS A 505 -11.18 21.02 20.99
N GLY A 506 -10.11 21.04 21.77
CA GLY A 506 -8.95 20.18 21.57
C GLY A 506 -8.42 19.61 22.88
N ILE A 507 -7.80 18.44 22.78
CA ILE A 507 -7.07 17.77 23.87
C ILE A 507 -5.64 17.46 23.43
N GLY A 508 -4.65 17.88 24.18
CA GLY A 508 -3.24 17.53 23.99
C GLY A 508 -2.78 16.64 25.13
N PHE A 509 -2.63 15.35 24.85
CA PHE A 509 -2.12 14.40 25.82
C PHE A 509 -0.62 14.62 26.06
N GLY A 510 -0.20 14.69 27.31
CA GLY A 510 1.20 14.96 27.70
C GLY A 510 1.65 16.41 27.50
N LEU A 511 0.78 17.31 27.03
CA LEU A 511 1.09 18.71 26.77
C LEU A 511 0.82 19.63 27.98
N GLY A 512 0.44 19.09 29.15
CA GLY A 512 0.23 19.88 30.38
C GLY A 512 1.40 20.78 30.72
N PRO A 513 2.66 20.29 30.70
CA PRO A 513 3.84 21.12 30.99
C PRO A 513 4.04 22.32 30.04
N ALA A 514 3.54 22.24 28.81
CA ALA A 514 3.64 23.33 27.82
C ALA A 514 2.52 24.41 27.94
N GLN A 515 1.65 24.32 28.94
CA GLN A 515 0.46 25.17 29.07
C GLN A 515 0.79 26.64 29.06
N VAL A 516 1.83 27.05 29.80
CA VAL A 516 2.25 28.46 29.92
C VAL A 516 2.76 28.97 28.57
N GLU A 517 3.67 28.22 27.93
CA GLU A 517 4.27 28.58 26.65
C GLU A 517 3.19 28.70 25.55
N ILE A 518 2.29 27.72 25.47
CA ILE A 518 1.17 27.74 24.52
C ILE A 518 0.24 28.92 24.75
N ALA A 519 -0.11 29.21 26.01
CA ALA A 519 -1.01 30.29 26.36
C ALA A 519 -0.41 31.68 26.04
N GLU A 520 0.89 31.86 26.26
CA GLU A 520 1.62 33.11 25.97
C GLU A 520 1.72 33.43 24.48
N CYS A 521 1.74 32.39 23.62
CA CYS A 521 1.75 32.58 22.16
C CYS A 521 0.49 33.30 21.66
N GLY A 522 -0.66 33.13 22.31
CA GLY A 522 -1.95 33.69 21.91
C GLY A 522 -2.51 33.12 20.60
N ARG A 523 -1.64 32.79 19.64
CA ARG A 523 -1.94 32.10 18.36
C ARG A 523 -0.95 30.97 18.15
N VAL A 524 -1.44 29.87 17.55
CA VAL A 524 -0.67 28.64 17.31
C VAL A 524 -1.00 28.02 15.96
N HIS A 525 -0.04 27.28 15.43
CA HIS A 525 -0.27 26.25 14.41
C HIS A 525 -0.35 24.91 15.13
N LEU A 526 -1.31 24.05 14.78
CA LEU A 526 -1.46 22.71 15.38
C LEU A 526 -1.44 21.65 14.30
N ALA A 527 -0.69 20.57 14.58
CA ALA A 527 -0.85 19.29 13.93
C ALA A 527 -1.73 18.41 14.83
N PHE A 528 -2.74 17.77 14.26
CA PHE A 528 -3.76 17.07 15.03
C PHE A 528 -4.43 15.95 14.27
N VAL A 529 -5.02 15.00 15.00
CA VAL A 529 -5.98 14.03 14.50
C VAL A 529 -7.39 14.54 14.82
N PRO A 530 -8.26 14.75 13.83
CA PRO A 530 -9.66 15.10 14.06
C PRO A 530 -10.43 13.89 14.57
N VAL A 531 -11.29 14.08 15.56
CA VAL A 531 -12.06 13.02 16.19
C VAL A 531 -13.51 13.45 16.39
N MET A 532 -14.45 12.52 16.28
CA MET A 532 -15.85 12.76 16.63
C MET A 532 -16.08 12.46 18.11
N ASN A 533 -16.41 13.49 18.88
CA ASN A 533 -16.85 13.33 20.27
C ASN A 533 -18.36 13.07 20.31
N ARG A 534 -18.74 11.91 20.83
CA ARG A 534 -20.14 11.49 21.01
C ARG A 534 -20.49 11.51 22.48
N TRP A 535 -21.21 12.55 22.90
CA TRP A 535 -21.62 12.72 24.29
C TRP A 535 -23.09 13.11 24.39
N ASN A 536 -23.85 12.36 25.20
CA ASN A 536 -25.30 12.58 25.39
C ASN A 536 -26.09 12.73 24.07
N GLY A 537 -25.80 11.87 23.09
CA GLY A 537 -26.48 11.89 21.77
C GLY A 537 -26.07 13.04 20.84
N ARG A 538 -25.12 13.88 21.24
CA ARG A 538 -24.56 14.94 20.39
C ARG A 538 -23.22 14.51 19.80
N GLU A 539 -23.06 14.74 18.51
CA GLU A 539 -21.81 14.57 17.78
C GLU A 539 -21.12 15.91 17.61
N THR A 540 -19.91 16.05 18.10
CA THR A 540 -19.13 17.29 18.03
C THR A 540 -17.73 17.00 17.51
N PRO A 541 -17.28 17.68 16.43
CA PRO A 541 -15.90 17.64 15.99
C PRO A 541 -14.94 18.17 17.07
N GLU A 542 -13.93 17.39 17.46
CA GLU A 542 -12.87 17.74 18.38
C GLU A 542 -11.50 17.47 17.76
N ILE A 543 -10.46 18.04 18.35
CA ILE A 543 -9.07 17.99 17.91
C ILE A 543 -8.23 17.24 18.94
N LYS A 544 -7.59 16.15 18.55
CA LYS A 544 -6.55 15.50 19.33
C LYS A 544 -5.19 16.04 18.87
N VAL A 545 -4.58 16.92 19.65
CA VAL A 545 -3.30 17.55 19.31
C VAL A 545 -2.17 16.54 19.32
N VAL A 546 -1.38 16.54 18.25
CA VAL A 546 -0.18 15.71 18.06
C VAL A 546 1.08 16.56 18.27
N ASP A 547 1.09 17.80 17.74
CA ASP A 547 2.21 18.74 17.86
C ASP A 547 1.71 20.18 17.68
N TRP A 548 2.53 21.15 18.08
CA TRP A 548 2.19 22.57 17.99
C TRP A 548 3.41 23.43 17.66
N LYS A 549 3.19 24.60 17.07
CA LYS A 549 4.21 25.61 16.81
C LYS A 549 3.63 27.00 17.11
N PRO A 550 4.47 27.98 17.57
CA PRO A 550 4.03 29.36 17.71
C PRO A 550 3.53 29.93 16.36
N GLY A 551 2.43 30.65 16.37
CA GLY A 551 1.97 31.47 15.23
C GLY A 551 2.40 32.93 15.38
N PRO A 552 2.28 33.77 14.36
CA PRO A 552 2.24 33.56 12.92
C PRO A 552 3.63 33.43 12.26
N ALA A 553 4.71 33.22 13.01
CA ALA A 553 6.10 33.21 12.50
C ALA A 553 6.54 31.86 11.89
N ALA A 554 5.78 30.80 12.10
CA ALA A 554 6.12 29.48 11.55
C ALA A 554 5.41 29.23 10.23
N THR A 555 6.13 29.28 9.15
CA THR A 555 5.64 28.88 7.82
C THR A 555 5.79 27.36 7.68
N LEU A 556 4.71 26.66 7.34
CA LEU A 556 4.82 25.26 6.89
C LEU A 556 5.59 25.24 5.58
N THR A 557 6.75 24.61 5.56
CA THR A 557 7.49 24.36 4.32
C THR A 557 6.79 23.22 3.59
N ALA A 558 6.03 23.57 2.54
CA ALA A 558 5.78 22.61 1.47
C ALA A 558 7.15 22.32 0.82
N GLU A 559 7.52 21.06 0.63
CA GLU A 559 8.58 20.75 -0.31
C GLU A 559 8.20 21.36 -1.67
N THR A 560 8.67 22.57 -1.93
CA THR A 560 8.74 23.08 -3.28
C THR A 560 9.68 22.16 -4.02
N ALA A 561 9.14 21.45 -5.01
CA ALA A 561 9.93 20.79 -6.05
C ALA A 561 10.64 21.88 -6.91
N ALA A 562 11.52 22.65 -6.27
CA ALA A 562 12.47 23.52 -6.87
C ALA A 562 13.83 22.94 -6.51
N ASP A 563 14.38 22.20 -7.42
CA ASP A 563 15.77 21.83 -7.69
C ASP A 563 15.86 20.38 -8.21
N ARG A 564 14.98 20.06 -9.17
CA ARG A 564 15.39 19.16 -10.25
C ARG A 564 15.26 19.96 -11.50
N GLU A 565 16.39 20.41 -12.00
CA GLU A 565 16.51 20.94 -13.35
C GLU A 565 15.77 20.01 -14.30
N SER A 566 14.60 20.43 -14.75
CA SER A 566 14.04 19.93 -16.00
C SER A 566 15.08 20.25 -17.06
N PRO A 567 15.45 19.31 -17.92
CA PRO A 567 16.29 19.66 -19.07
C PRO A 567 15.60 20.81 -19.78
N ALA A 568 16.28 21.95 -19.79
CA ALA A 568 15.82 23.16 -20.39
C ALA A 568 15.40 22.88 -21.84
N GLY A 569 14.14 23.14 -22.20
CA GLY A 569 13.79 23.20 -23.58
C GLY A 569 12.43 22.68 -24.04
N VAL A 570 11.52 22.28 -23.17
CA VAL A 570 10.13 22.11 -23.61
C VAL A 570 9.25 23.07 -22.81
N ALA A 571 9.10 24.26 -23.36
CA ALA A 571 8.05 25.18 -22.95
C ALA A 571 6.73 24.42 -23.01
N GLY A 572 6.07 24.31 -21.82
CA GLY A 572 4.91 23.45 -21.62
C GLY A 572 3.69 23.82 -22.46
N GLY A 573 3.73 23.52 -23.74
CA GLY A 573 2.56 23.47 -24.61
C GLY A 573 1.95 22.06 -24.50
N TYR A 574 0.73 21.95 -24.02
CA TYR A 574 -0.04 20.72 -24.10
C TYR A 574 -0.13 20.28 -25.57
N VAL A 575 0.47 19.13 -25.89
CA VAL A 575 0.38 18.52 -27.22
C VAL A 575 -0.70 17.43 -27.14
N ALA A 576 -1.77 17.60 -27.92
CA ALA A 576 -2.83 16.58 -27.99
C ALA A 576 -2.25 15.27 -28.56
N PRO A 577 -2.73 14.10 -28.12
CA PRO A 577 -2.35 12.82 -28.71
C PRO A 577 -2.50 12.81 -30.24
N SER A 578 -1.57 12.17 -30.94
CA SER A 578 -1.48 12.24 -32.40
C SER A 578 -2.76 11.86 -33.15
N PHE A 579 -3.50 10.85 -32.64
CA PHE A 579 -4.77 10.48 -33.26
C PHE A 579 -5.86 11.54 -33.08
N ILE A 580 -5.85 12.25 -31.93
CA ILE A 580 -6.80 13.31 -31.61
C ILE A 580 -6.57 14.51 -32.53
N THR A 581 -5.30 14.89 -32.72
CA THR A 581 -4.92 15.98 -33.63
C THR A 581 -5.36 15.65 -35.05
N ARG A 582 -5.17 14.43 -35.54
CA ARG A 582 -5.63 13.98 -36.86
C ARG A 582 -7.16 13.94 -36.97
N ALA A 583 -7.84 13.48 -35.93
CA ALA A 583 -9.29 13.46 -35.91
C ALA A 583 -9.94 14.85 -35.96
N LEU A 584 -9.31 15.85 -35.32
CA LEU A 584 -9.76 17.24 -35.34
C LEU A 584 -9.46 17.92 -36.68
N ALA A 585 -8.36 17.55 -37.37
CA ALA A 585 -8.01 18.07 -38.70
C ALA A 585 -8.88 17.56 -39.87
N GLY A 586 -9.92 16.76 -39.57
CA GLY A 586 -10.85 16.27 -40.60
C GLY A 586 -10.45 14.94 -41.23
N GLY A 587 -9.37 14.30 -40.80
CA GLY A 587 -8.97 12.97 -41.27
C GLY A 587 -10.02 11.88 -40.96
N GLU A 588 -10.32 11.00 -41.91
CA GLU A 588 -11.20 9.86 -41.67
C GLU A 588 -10.51 8.92 -40.66
N LEU A 589 -11.12 8.77 -39.50
CA LEU A 589 -10.60 7.87 -38.45
C LEU A 589 -10.82 6.41 -38.80
N MET A 590 -11.86 6.09 -39.60
CA MET A 590 -12.20 4.72 -40.09
C MET A 590 -13.40 4.71 -41.02
N PRO A 591 -13.54 3.72 -41.92
CA PRO A 591 -14.75 3.55 -42.74
C PRO A 591 -16.00 3.23 -41.91
N LYS A 592 -17.14 3.72 -42.39
CA LYS A 592 -18.45 3.69 -41.70
C LYS A 592 -19.00 2.31 -41.25
N ARG A 593 -18.30 1.21 -41.50
CA ARG A 593 -18.77 -0.17 -41.23
C ARG A 593 -18.23 -0.80 -39.95
N CYS A 594 -17.55 -0.04 -39.11
CA CYS A 594 -16.77 -0.59 -37.99
C CYS A 594 -17.42 -0.35 -36.64
N LEU A 595 -18.50 -1.03 -36.36
CA LEU A 595 -19.16 -1.01 -35.03
C LEU A 595 -18.95 -2.28 -34.21
N THR A 596 -18.25 -3.30 -34.74
CA THR A 596 -17.90 -4.52 -34.00
C THR A 596 -16.40 -4.81 -34.06
N PRO A 597 -15.76 -5.24 -32.97
CA PRO A 597 -14.32 -5.50 -32.91
C PRO A 597 -13.79 -6.48 -33.97
N PHE A 598 -14.67 -7.35 -34.48
CA PHE A 598 -14.30 -8.50 -35.30
C PHE A 598 -14.44 -8.31 -36.83
N SER A 599 -15.07 -7.21 -37.31
CA SER A 599 -15.36 -7.00 -38.74
C SER A 599 -14.36 -6.12 -39.46
N LEU A 600 -13.21 -5.78 -38.89
CA LEU A 600 -12.46 -4.58 -39.19
C LEU A 600 -11.16 -4.72 -39.95
N LEU A 601 -10.74 -5.91 -40.34
CA LEU A 601 -9.39 -6.09 -40.84
C LEU A 601 -9.39 -6.59 -42.30
N PRO A 602 -8.89 -5.73 -43.25
CA PRO A 602 -8.55 -6.23 -44.58
C PRO A 602 -7.42 -7.27 -44.49
N ASP A 603 -7.51 -8.32 -45.23
CA ASP A 603 -6.49 -9.33 -45.36
C ASP A 603 -5.24 -8.71 -46.01
N GLY A 604 -4.12 -8.78 -45.30
CA GLY A 604 -2.82 -8.41 -45.85
C GLY A 604 -1.99 -7.44 -45.02
N GLY A 605 -0.79 -7.83 -44.70
CA GLY A 605 0.25 -6.92 -44.17
C GLY A 605 0.53 -6.97 -42.66
N TRP A 606 0.06 -7.98 -41.93
CA TRP A 606 0.45 -8.15 -40.52
C TRP A 606 1.85 -8.75 -40.43
N ARG A 607 2.76 -8.08 -39.69
CA ARG A 607 4.06 -8.63 -39.30
C ARG A 607 4.02 -9.40 -38.00
N LEU A 608 2.98 -9.14 -37.20
CA LEU A 608 2.83 -9.69 -35.86
C LEU A 608 2.77 -11.21 -35.87
N ARG A 609 3.68 -11.84 -35.15
CA ARG A 609 3.78 -13.30 -34.95
C ARG A 609 3.32 -13.73 -33.57
N ARG A 610 3.55 -12.86 -32.56
CA ARG A 610 3.26 -13.18 -31.15
C ARG A 610 2.76 -11.96 -30.39
N VAL A 611 1.82 -12.17 -29.47
CA VAL A 611 1.39 -11.18 -28.49
C VAL A 611 1.63 -11.73 -27.09
N HIS A 612 2.35 -11.00 -26.27
CA HIS A 612 2.55 -11.29 -24.87
C HIS A 612 1.59 -10.45 -24.04
N ASP A 613 0.66 -11.10 -23.34
CA ASP A 613 -0.34 -10.45 -22.51
C ASP A 613 0.20 -10.27 -21.07
N LEU A 614 0.72 -9.07 -20.77
CA LEU A 614 1.19 -8.66 -19.46
C LEU A 614 0.26 -7.62 -18.81
N ARG A 615 -0.99 -7.51 -19.28
CA ARG A 615 -1.99 -6.66 -18.66
C ARG A 615 -2.19 -7.13 -17.22
N HIS A 616 -2.48 -6.21 -16.32
CA HIS A 616 -2.65 -6.48 -14.89
C HIS A 616 -1.36 -6.72 -14.08
N LEU A 617 -0.20 -6.81 -14.71
CA LEU A 617 1.08 -6.76 -14.00
C LEU A 617 1.46 -5.33 -13.60
N PRO A 618 2.32 -5.17 -12.58
CA PRO A 618 2.87 -3.86 -12.27
C PRO A 618 3.54 -3.25 -13.50
N PHE A 619 3.16 -2.03 -13.83
CA PHE A 619 3.60 -1.27 -15.02
C PHE A 619 5.11 -1.31 -15.30
N TRP A 620 5.93 -1.44 -14.25
CA TRP A 620 7.39 -1.49 -14.32
C TRP A 620 7.97 -2.72 -13.63
N GLY A 621 7.22 -3.80 -13.55
CA GLY A 621 7.62 -5.04 -12.92
C GLY A 621 8.66 -5.85 -13.71
N PRO A 622 9.25 -6.90 -13.10
CA PRO A 622 10.22 -7.77 -13.78
C PRO A 622 9.70 -8.37 -15.07
N GLY A 623 8.40 -8.69 -15.14
CA GLY A 623 7.75 -9.24 -16.32
C GLY A 623 7.84 -8.33 -17.56
N VAL A 624 7.76 -7.01 -17.39
CA VAL A 624 7.91 -6.03 -18.49
C VAL A 624 9.38 -5.76 -18.78
N ARG A 625 10.22 -5.62 -17.74
CA ARG A 625 11.66 -5.32 -17.90
C ARG A 625 12.40 -6.35 -18.73
N ARG A 626 12.09 -7.64 -18.63
CA ARG A 626 12.73 -8.69 -19.42
C ARG A 626 12.62 -8.49 -20.93
N PHE A 627 11.59 -7.78 -21.42
CA PHE A 627 11.44 -7.45 -22.83
C PHE A 627 12.22 -6.18 -23.24
N LEU A 628 12.68 -5.41 -22.25
CA LEU A 628 13.51 -4.22 -22.45
C LEU A 628 15.00 -4.51 -22.25
N ASP A 629 15.36 -5.64 -21.62
CA ASP A 629 16.75 -6.06 -21.39
C ASP A 629 17.34 -6.79 -22.61
N GLY A 630 16.54 -7.14 -23.61
CA GLY A 630 16.93 -7.89 -24.79
C GLY A 630 17.82 -7.12 -25.75
N GLU A 631 18.58 -7.82 -26.57
CA GLU A 631 19.42 -7.28 -27.64
C GLU A 631 18.64 -6.89 -28.90
N ARG A 632 17.33 -7.08 -28.88
CA ARG A 632 16.47 -6.82 -30.04
C ARG A 632 16.04 -5.35 -30.10
N PRO A 633 16.07 -4.72 -31.29
CA PRO A 633 15.51 -3.38 -31.49
C PRO A 633 14.07 -3.28 -31.01
N THR A 634 13.78 -2.40 -30.07
CA THR A 634 12.49 -2.32 -29.38
C THR A 634 11.89 -0.93 -29.49
N LEU A 635 10.64 -0.86 -29.94
CA LEU A 635 9.80 0.35 -29.85
C LEU A 635 8.95 0.28 -28.59
N VAL A 636 9.09 1.29 -27.74
CA VAL A 636 8.20 1.48 -26.58
C VAL A 636 7.13 2.49 -26.96
N ALA A 637 5.94 2.00 -27.21
CA ALA A 637 4.79 2.82 -27.60
C ALA A 637 4.03 3.32 -26.38
N VAL A 638 3.82 4.62 -26.29
CA VAL A 638 3.06 5.28 -25.22
C VAL A 638 1.88 6.07 -25.80
N PRO A 639 0.74 6.17 -25.07
CA PRO A 639 -0.48 6.77 -25.62
C PRO A 639 -0.44 8.29 -25.75
N ASN A 640 0.47 8.97 -25.08
CA ASN A 640 0.55 10.44 -25.14
C ASN A 640 1.98 10.95 -24.91
N PRO A 641 2.30 12.17 -25.40
CA PRO A 641 3.64 12.76 -25.30
C PRO A 641 4.12 13.03 -23.86
N GLU A 642 3.22 13.23 -22.90
CA GLU A 642 3.59 13.49 -21.51
C GLU A 642 4.28 12.26 -20.88
N MET A 643 3.94 11.06 -21.32
CA MET A 643 4.57 9.83 -20.84
C MET A 643 5.97 9.60 -21.41
N VAL A 644 6.32 10.20 -22.54
CA VAL A 644 7.61 9.92 -23.19
C VAL A 644 8.78 10.27 -22.29
N SER A 645 8.82 11.50 -21.75
CA SER A 645 9.91 11.95 -20.88
C SER A 645 10.00 11.16 -19.57
N GLU A 646 8.85 10.83 -18.97
CA GLU A 646 8.77 10.00 -17.76
C GLU A 646 9.34 8.60 -18.00
N ILE A 647 8.94 7.97 -19.11
CA ILE A 647 9.38 6.61 -19.45
C ILE A 647 10.87 6.59 -19.79
N VAL A 648 11.36 7.53 -20.62
CA VAL A 648 12.80 7.63 -20.94
C VAL A 648 13.65 7.81 -19.69
N SER A 649 13.23 8.69 -18.77
CA SER A 649 13.94 8.93 -17.50
C SER A 649 13.96 7.68 -16.64
N LYS A 650 12.84 6.98 -16.50
CA LYS A 650 12.75 5.72 -15.75
C LYS A 650 13.62 4.62 -16.38
N MET A 651 13.62 4.49 -17.70
CA MET A 651 14.42 3.49 -18.39
C MET A 651 15.90 3.73 -18.20
N ARG A 652 16.36 4.97 -18.34
CA ARG A 652 17.77 5.34 -18.13
C ARG A 652 18.25 5.08 -16.69
N LEU A 653 17.36 5.25 -15.70
CA LEU A 653 17.69 5.01 -14.29
C LEU A 653 17.70 3.53 -13.90
N THR A 654 16.92 2.68 -14.60
CA THR A 654 16.63 1.32 -14.12
C THR A 654 17.20 0.20 -14.98
N LEU A 655 17.70 0.49 -16.19
CA LEU A 655 18.33 -0.50 -17.06
C LEU A 655 19.85 -0.38 -16.97
N PRO A 656 20.55 -1.28 -16.25
CA PRO A 656 22.01 -1.21 -16.06
C PRO A 656 22.76 -1.33 -17.38
N GLY A 657 23.74 -0.45 -17.60
CA GLY A 657 24.65 -0.52 -18.76
C GLY A 657 24.11 -0.02 -20.10
N ARG A 658 22.88 0.53 -20.16
CA ARG A 658 22.27 1.02 -21.43
C ARG A 658 21.79 2.47 -21.39
N HIS A 659 22.41 3.32 -20.60
CA HIS A 659 22.02 4.73 -20.47
C HIS A 659 22.06 5.50 -21.80
N GLU A 660 22.95 5.13 -22.72
CA GLU A 660 23.13 5.81 -24.01
C GLU A 660 22.25 5.23 -25.14
N GLY A 661 21.69 4.02 -24.97
CA GLY A 661 20.89 3.33 -25.99
C GLY A 661 19.38 3.56 -25.92
N VAL A 662 18.89 4.38 -24.98
CA VAL A 662 17.45 4.71 -24.85
C VAL A 662 17.21 6.14 -25.34
N GLU A 663 16.44 6.25 -26.40
CA GLU A 663 16.13 7.53 -27.04
C GLU A 663 14.63 7.74 -27.21
N TRP A 664 14.23 8.95 -27.50
CA TRP A 664 12.84 9.30 -27.81
C TRP A 664 12.72 9.87 -29.23
N LEU A 665 11.63 9.55 -29.88
CA LEU A 665 11.35 10.05 -31.22
C LEU A 665 10.33 11.18 -31.13
N THR A 666 10.75 12.39 -31.65
CA THR A 666 9.83 13.48 -31.84
C THR A 666 9.68 13.74 -33.34
N PRO A 667 8.57 14.32 -33.79
CA PRO A 667 8.37 14.66 -35.23
C PRO A 667 9.43 15.61 -35.83
N LYS A 668 10.27 16.24 -34.99
CA LYS A 668 11.26 17.26 -35.40
C LYS A 668 12.72 16.81 -35.42
N GLU A 669 13.04 15.62 -34.86
CA GLU A 669 14.42 15.15 -34.70
C GLU A 669 14.74 13.94 -35.61
N GLY A 670 15.44 14.15 -36.71
CA GLY A 670 15.87 13.09 -37.62
C GLY A 670 16.98 12.17 -37.07
N GLY A 671 17.80 12.67 -36.12
CA GLY A 671 19.00 11.95 -35.67
C GLY A 671 18.72 10.66 -34.89
N THR A 672 17.63 10.58 -34.10
CA THR A 672 17.23 9.38 -33.36
C THR A 672 16.85 8.22 -34.28
N ARG A 673 16.17 8.53 -35.40
CA ARG A 673 15.80 7.55 -36.42
C ARG A 673 17.00 6.89 -37.08
N GLU A 674 18.00 7.70 -37.49
CA GLU A 674 19.22 7.20 -38.10
C GLU A 674 20.03 6.32 -37.12
N ARG A 675 20.15 6.72 -35.88
CA ARG A 675 20.84 5.91 -34.83
C ARG A 675 20.15 4.59 -34.58
N PHE A 676 18.82 4.54 -34.53
CA PHE A 676 18.08 3.28 -34.38
C PHE A 676 18.31 2.34 -35.57
N LEU A 677 18.20 2.86 -36.81
CA LEU A 677 18.41 2.07 -38.04
C LEU A 677 19.85 1.59 -38.19
N SER A 678 20.85 2.34 -37.71
CA SER A 678 22.25 1.95 -37.71
C SER A 678 22.67 1.05 -36.52
N GLY A 679 21.76 0.72 -35.64
CA GLY A 679 22.04 -0.10 -34.43
C GLY A 679 22.66 0.67 -33.27
N GLY A 680 22.76 2.00 -33.33
CA GLY A 680 23.27 2.86 -32.26
C GLY A 680 22.28 3.16 -31.13
N ALA A 681 20.98 2.94 -31.34
CA ALA A 681 19.93 3.02 -30.32
C ALA A 681 19.16 1.70 -30.28
N GLY A 682 19.19 1.01 -29.13
CA GLY A 682 18.52 -0.29 -28.95
C GLY A 682 17.03 -0.15 -28.62
N ILE A 683 16.63 0.96 -28.01
CA ILE A 683 15.25 1.22 -27.54
C ILE A 683 14.84 2.64 -27.91
N VAL A 684 13.69 2.75 -28.56
CA VAL A 684 13.09 4.05 -28.90
C VAL A 684 11.72 4.17 -28.24
N VAL A 685 11.45 5.29 -27.60
CA VAL A 685 10.15 5.62 -26.98
C VAL A 685 9.42 6.60 -27.89
N ALA A 686 8.20 6.28 -28.29
CA ALA A 686 7.41 7.13 -29.18
C ALA A 686 5.90 7.03 -28.93
N VAL A 687 5.16 8.01 -29.45
CA VAL A 687 3.69 7.98 -29.54
C VAL A 687 3.29 7.50 -30.93
N PRO A 688 2.48 6.44 -31.08
CA PRO A 688 2.07 5.97 -32.40
C PRO A 688 1.33 7.05 -33.22
N PRO A 689 1.57 7.16 -34.54
CA PRO A 689 2.32 6.21 -35.37
C PRO A 689 3.83 6.50 -35.46
N ASP A 690 4.36 7.44 -34.72
CA ASP A 690 5.77 7.79 -34.80
C ASP A 690 6.61 6.56 -34.40
N GLY A 691 7.68 6.31 -35.16
CA GLY A 691 8.53 5.13 -34.93
C GLY A 691 8.02 3.81 -35.50
N CYS A 692 6.76 3.70 -35.92
CA CYS A 692 6.22 2.44 -36.46
C CYS A 692 6.83 2.08 -37.81
N ASP A 693 7.33 3.04 -38.53
CA ASP A 693 8.06 2.88 -39.80
C ASP A 693 9.53 2.46 -39.63
N LEU A 694 10.01 2.36 -38.38
CA LEU A 694 11.32 1.80 -38.02
C LEU A 694 11.34 0.27 -38.10
N PHE A 695 10.18 -0.38 -38.21
CA PHE A 695 10.02 -1.82 -38.24
C PHE A 695 10.79 -2.55 -37.13
N PRO A 696 10.55 -2.22 -35.86
CA PRO A 696 11.26 -2.84 -34.76
C PRO A 696 10.93 -4.33 -34.69
N ALA A 697 11.87 -5.16 -34.18
CA ALA A 697 11.60 -6.56 -33.92
C ALA A 697 10.55 -6.76 -32.82
N ARG A 698 10.51 -5.83 -31.89
CA ARG A 698 9.62 -5.89 -30.73
C ARG A 698 8.93 -4.53 -30.48
N VAL A 699 7.66 -4.58 -30.12
CA VAL A 699 6.88 -3.42 -29.69
C VAL A 699 6.38 -3.66 -28.26
N VAL A 700 6.68 -2.75 -27.35
CA VAL A 700 6.15 -2.77 -25.98
C VAL A 700 5.14 -1.63 -25.85
N ALA A 701 3.87 -1.93 -25.76
CA ALA A 701 2.81 -0.96 -25.52
C ALA A 701 2.71 -0.67 -24.01
N LEU A 702 3.42 0.38 -23.57
CA LEU A 702 3.37 0.89 -22.19
C LEU A 702 2.26 1.92 -22.08
N GLY A 703 1.07 1.45 -21.74
CA GLY A 703 -0.11 2.28 -21.60
C GLY A 703 -1.20 1.93 -22.62
N LEU A 704 -2.42 2.24 -22.25
CA LEU A 704 -3.62 1.89 -22.99
C LEU A 704 -3.85 2.93 -24.11
N MET A 705 -3.76 2.49 -25.36
CA MET A 705 -3.96 3.37 -26.53
C MET A 705 -5.41 3.88 -26.62
N TYR A 706 -5.60 5.02 -27.28
CA TYR A 706 -6.90 5.67 -27.37
C TYR A 706 -7.85 5.04 -28.38
N HIS A 707 -7.31 4.54 -29.51
CA HIS A 707 -8.12 4.14 -30.64
C HIS A 707 -7.66 2.84 -31.30
N TRP A 708 -8.60 2.13 -31.94
CA TRP A 708 -8.35 0.90 -32.68
C TRP A 708 -7.24 1.01 -33.72
N SER A 709 -7.16 2.17 -34.40
CA SER A 709 -6.13 2.40 -35.43
C SER A 709 -4.71 2.41 -34.86
N GLU A 710 -4.52 2.85 -33.61
CA GLU A 710 -3.20 2.81 -32.97
C GLU A 710 -2.77 1.37 -32.71
N TRP A 711 -3.68 0.54 -32.20
CA TRP A 711 -3.44 -0.91 -32.02
C TRP A 711 -3.13 -1.64 -33.33
N GLN A 712 -3.87 -1.31 -34.39
CA GLN A 712 -3.61 -1.86 -35.71
C GLN A 712 -2.24 -1.42 -36.27
N THR A 713 -1.86 -0.16 -36.04
CA THR A 713 -0.55 0.34 -36.45
C THR A 713 0.56 -0.38 -35.73
N LEU A 714 0.45 -0.57 -34.40
CA LEU A 714 1.43 -1.31 -33.59
C LEU A 714 1.55 -2.79 -34.05
N ALA A 715 0.44 -3.43 -34.38
CA ALA A 715 0.42 -4.80 -34.88
C ALA A 715 1.07 -4.97 -36.26
N ARG A 716 1.16 -3.90 -37.04
CA ARG A 716 1.79 -3.94 -38.38
C ARG A 716 3.29 -3.66 -38.36
N CYS A 717 3.78 -2.97 -37.35
CA CYS A 717 5.18 -2.52 -37.34
C CYS A 717 6.14 -3.53 -36.70
N GLY A 718 5.72 -4.37 -35.75
CA GLY A 718 6.59 -5.32 -35.04
C GLY A 718 6.24 -6.78 -35.24
N GLU A 719 7.18 -7.68 -34.95
CA GLU A 719 6.95 -9.14 -34.96
C GLU A 719 6.41 -9.63 -33.63
N GLU A 720 6.78 -9.00 -32.52
CA GLU A 720 6.30 -9.28 -31.17
C GLU A 720 5.65 -8.02 -30.60
N LEU A 721 4.47 -8.18 -29.99
CA LEU A 721 3.76 -7.09 -29.29
C LEU A 721 3.55 -7.49 -27.83
N ILE A 722 4.03 -6.67 -26.94
CA ILE A 722 3.89 -6.83 -25.48
C ILE A 722 2.84 -5.83 -24.99
N LEU A 723 1.75 -6.36 -24.41
CA LEU A 723 0.67 -5.56 -23.84
C LEU A 723 0.97 -5.31 -22.37
N ALA A 724 1.42 -4.11 -22.01
CA ALA A 724 1.81 -3.73 -20.65
C ALA A 724 1.05 -2.48 -20.20
N PHE A 725 -0.24 -2.63 -19.86
CA PHE A 725 -1.11 -1.56 -19.38
C PHE A 725 -2.14 -2.09 -18.38
N SER A 726 -2.77 -1.16 -17.65
CA SER A 726 -3.70 -1.46 -16.59
C SER A 726 -4.91 -0.52 -16.59
N VAL A 727 -5.81 -0.72 -15.64
CA VAL A 727 -6.94 0.20 -15.41
C VAL A 727 -6.46 1.63 -15.11
N HIS A 728 -5.27 1.80 -14.55
CA HIS A 728 -4.66 3.11 -14.29
C HIS A 728 -4.47 3.93 -15.57
N ASP A 729 -4.06 3.28 -16.66
CA ASP A 729 -3.90 3.96 -17.94
C ASP A 729 -5.24 4.43 -18.50
N HIS A 730 -6.32 3.68 -18.25
CA HIS A 730 -7.67 4.11 -18.62
C HIS A 730 -8.09 5.38 -17.87
N VAL A 731 -7.81 5.48 -16.57
CA VAL A 731 -8.11 6.67 -15.76
C VAL A 731 -7.34 7.89 -16.30
N ARG A 732 -6.05 7.72 -16.60
CA ARG A 732 -5.20 8.79 -17.19
C ARG A 732 -5.76 9.23 -18.54
N ASN A 733 -6.07 8.30 -19.43
CA ASN A 733 -6.60 8.59 -20.76
C ASN A 733 -7.99 9.26 -20.72
N ARG A 734 -8.83 8.89 -19.76
CA ARG A 734 -10.15 9.48 -19.56
C ARG A 734 -10.10 10.99 -19.32
N ARG A 735 -9.06 11.47 -18.62
CA ARG A 735 -8.81 12.91 -18.44
C ARG A 735 -8.61 13.63 -19.78
N HIS A 736 -7.75 13.08 -20.65
CA HIS A 736 -7.51 13.65 -21.98
C HIS A 736 -8.77 13.62 -22.86
N LEU A 737 -9.54 12.53 -22.81
CA LEU A 737 -10.80 12.44 -23.56
C LEU A 737 -11.89 13.41 -23.04
N ARG A 738 -11.88 13.74 -21.76
CA ARG A 738 -12.80 14.75 -21.19
C ARG A 738 -12.44 16.16 -21.66
N SER A 739 -11.15 16.49 -21.71
CA SER A 739 -10.70 17.80 -22.18
C SER A 739 -11.06 18.08 -23.64
N LEU A 740 -11.22 17.05 -24.47
CA LEU A 740 -11.61 17.19 -25.88
C LEU A 740 -13.09 17.51 -26.11
N ALA A 741 -13.98 17.14 -25.20
CA ALA A 741 -15.42 17.24 -25.40
C ALA A 741 -16.02 18.17 -24.34
N PRO A 742 -15.90 19.50 -24.49
CA PRO A 742 -16.44 20.45 -23.53
C PRO A 742 -17.96 20.30 -23.44
N ASN A 743 -18.47 20.20 -22.22
CA ASN A 743 -19.91 20.11 -21.97
C ASN A 743 -20.57 21.51 -22.06
N ARG A 744 -21.90 21.54 -21.97
CA ARG A 744 -22.66 22.79 -22.05
C ARG A 744 -22.24 23.83 -21.00
N LYS A 745 -21.94 23.40 -19.77
CA LYS A 745 -21.50 24.29 -18.69
C LYS A 745 -20.14 24.92 -19.01
N CYS A 746 -19.22 24.13 -19.51
CA CYS A 746 -17.90 24.59 -19.95
C CYS A 746 -17.99 25.59 -21.10
N LEU A 747 -18.78 25.31 -22.16
CA LEU A 747 -19.01 26.21 -23.26
C LEU A 747 -19.70 27.53 -22.86
N LEU A 748 -20.62 27.46 -21.89
CA LEU A 748 -21.26 28.66 -21.37
C LEU A 748 -20.29 29.54 -20.56
N SER A 749 -19.43 28.93 -19.73
CA SER A 749 -18.38 29.66 -19.02
C SER A 749 -17.38 30.29 -19.99
N LEU A 750 -16.95 29.56 -21.04
CA LEU A 750 -16.11 30.06 -22.08
C LEU A 750 -16.74 31.28 -22.79
N PHE A 751 -17.98 31.15 -23.26
CA PHE A 751 -18.72 32.21 -23.95
C PHE A 751 -18.83 33.50 -23.11
N ARG A 752 -19.03 33.37 -21.79
CA ARG A 752 -19.12 34.52 -20.87
C ARG A 752 -17.80 35.24 -20.65
N LEU A 753 -16.66 34.53 -20.74
CA LEU A 753 -15.34 35.08 -20.51
C LEU A 753 -14.72 35.71 -21.79
N LEU A 754 -15.17 35.30 -22.99
CA LEU A 754 -14.63 35.80 -24.25
C LEU A 754 -14.63 37.33 -24.40
N PRO A 755 -15.70 38.06 -24.00
CA PRO A 755 -15.72 39.52 -24.12
C PRO A 755 -14.76 40.26 -23.19
N THR A 756 -14.22 39.57 -22.17
CA THR A 756 -13.39 40.20 -21.12
C THR A 756 -11.90 40.13 -21.40
N LEU A 757 -11.46 39.43 -22.47
CA LEU A 757 -10.04 39.11 -22.69
C LEU A 757 -9.68 39.27 -24.19
N ASP A 758 -8.50 39.87 -24.45
CA ASP A 758 -7.97 39.96 -25.82
C ASP A 758 -7.17 38.70 -26.19
N LEU A 759 -7.74 37.83 -27.03
CA LEU A 759 -7.15 36.56 -27.45
C LEU A 759 -6.16 36.67 -28.62
N ARG A 760 -5.88 37.87 -29.13
CA ARG A 760 -4.84 38.12 -30.16
C ARG A 760 -3.44 37.96 -29.57
N VAL A 761 -3.28 38.10 -28.28
CA VAL A 761 -2.02 37.98 -27.57
C VAL A 761 -1.98 36.71 -26.70
N ASP A 762 -0.82 36.10 -26.58
CA ASP A 762 -0.61 34.89 -25.79
C ASP A 762 -0.92 35.05 -24.29
N SER A 763 -0.75 36.26 -23.74
CA SER A 763 -1.12 36.60 -22.39
C SER A 763 -2.64 36.50 -22.16
N GLY A 764 -3.45 36.94 -23.11
CA GLY A 764 -4.91 36.86 -23.06
C GLY A 764 -5.40 35.40 -23.13
N ARG A 765 -4.79 34.57 -23.97
CA ARG A 765 -5.10 33.14 -24.04
C ARG A 765 -4.73 32.42 -22.74
N ARG A 766 -3.57 32.73 -22.14
CA ARG A 766 -3.16 32.19 -20.84
C ARG A 766 -4.09 32.64 -19.72
N ALA A 767 -4.50 33.91 -19.71
CA ALA A 767 -5.46 34.44 -18.75
C ALA A 767 -6.82 33.72 -18.85
N LEU A 768 -7.30 33.45 -20.06
CA LEU A 768 -8.54 32.71 -20.29
C LEU A 768 -8.46 31.28 -19.78
N LEU A 769 -7.37 30.57 -20.05
CA LEU A 769 -7.13 29.23 -19.55
C LEU A 769 -7.14 29.21 -18.01
N SER A 770 -6.48 30.18 -17.39
CA SER A 770 -6.47 30.34 -15.92
C SER A 770 -7.85 30.63 -15.36
N ALA A 771 -8.59 31.56 -15.98
CA ALA A 771 -9.94 31.93 -15.57
C ALA A 771 -10.93 30.75 -15.69
N MET A 772 -10.85 29.96 -16.76
CA MET A 772 -11.66 28.76 -16.96
C MET A 772 -11.40 27.72 -15.87
N ARG A 773 -10.13 27.51 -15.51
CA ARG A 773 -9.75 26.59 -14.42
C ARG A 773 -10.27 27.06 -13.06
N ALA A 774 -10.17 28.38 -12.79
CA ALA A 774 -10.70 28.99 -11.58
C ALA A 774 -12.23 28.89 -11.48
N GLN A 775 -12.95 28.84 -12.60
CA GLN A 775 -14.41 28.63 -12.65
C GLN A 775 -14.86 27.15 -12.55
N GLY A 776 -13.96 26.26 -12.12
CA GLY A 776 -14.30 24.84 -11.93
C GLY A 776 -14.20 23.99 -13.20
N HIS A 777 -13.37 24.41 -14.18
CA HIS A 777 -13.04 23.61 -15.37
C HIS A 777 -11.54 23.26 -15.38
N PRO A 778 -11.03 22.47 -14.42
CA PRO A 778 -9.60 22.17 -14.26
C PRO A 778 -9.00 21.44 -15.48
N GLU A 779 -9.83 20.74 -16.23
CA GLU A 779 -9.44 19.99 -17.44
C GLU A 779 -9.37 20.87 -18.70
N PHE A 780 -9.57 22.19 -18.57
CA PHE A 780 -9.57 23.11 -19.71
C PHE A 780 -8.13 23.34 -20.22
N THR A 781 -7.88 22.94 -21.46
CA THR A 781 -6.57 22.96 -22.13
C THR A 781 -6.60 23.87 -23.35
N PRO A 782 -5.47 24.21 -23.97
CA PRO A 782 -5.46 24.92 -25.28
C PRO A 782 -6.27 24.20 -26.35
N VAL A 783 -6.25 22.86 -26.37
CA VAL A 783 -7.07 22.06 -27.30
C VAL A 783 -8.55 22.19 -26.97
N THR A 784 -8.94 22.18 -25.69
CA THR A 784 -10.34 22.41 -25.29
C THR A 784 -10.82 23.81 -25.70
N LEU A 785 -9.91 24.81 -25.62
CA LEU A 785 -10.21 26.17 -26.04
C LEU A 785 -10.53 26.20 -27.53
N GLU A 786 -9.65 25.67 -28.40
CA GLU A 786 -9.86 25.68 -29.85
C GLU A 786 -11.12 24.87 -30.25
N VAL A 787 -11.35 23.71 -29.64
CA VAL A 787 -12.58 22.93 -29.85
C VAL A 787 -13.81 23.72 -29.41
N GLY A 788 -13.74 24.38 -28.26
CA GLY A 788 -14.84 25.19 -27.71
C GLY A 788 -15.16 26.41 -28.60
N LEU A 789 -14.12 27.12 -29.07
CA LEU A 789 -14.27 28.25 -30.00
C LEU A 789 -14.91 27.80 -31.32
N THR A 790 -14.44 26.70 -31.90
CA THR A 790 -14.99 26.14 -33.14
C THR A 790 -16.47 25.77 -32.99
N ILE A 791 -16.84 25.15 -31.86
CA ILE A 791 -18.25 24.82 -31.55
C ILE A 791 -19.10 26.10 -31.46
N LEU A 792 -18.60 27.14 -30.77
CA LEU A 792 -19.33 28.41 -30.63
C LEU A 792 -19.45 29.13 -31.97
N GLU A 793 -18.43 29.05 -32.85
CA GLU A 793 -18.45 29.58 -34.20
C GLU A 793 -19.46 28.84 -35.10
N GLU A 794 -19.46 27.51 -35.12
CA GLU A 794 -20.45 26.68 -35.82
C GLU A 794 -21.91 26.96 -35.38
N LEU A 795 -22.09 27.36 -34.14
CA LEU A 795 -23.38 27.78 -33.59
C LEU A 795 -23.73 29.24 -33.90
N GLY A 796 -22.81 29.99 -34.55
CA GLY A 796 -23.00 31.41 -34.92
C GLY A 796 -22.95 32.36 -33.70
N LEU A 797 -22.39 31.94 -32.61
CA LEU A 797 -22.26 32.72 -31.36
C LEU A 797 -20.97 33.54 -31.30
N VAL A 798 -19.95 33.13 -32.07
CA VAL A 798 -18.63 33.78 -32.17
C VAL A 798 -18.27 33.80 -33.64
N ALA A 799 -17.54 34.83 -34.10
CA ALA A 799 -16.91 34.88 -35.41
C ALA A 799 -15.43 35.20 -35.25
N ARG A 800 -14.56 34.49 -36.01
CA ARG A 800 -13.13 34.78 -36.06
C ARG A 800 -12.88 35.93 -37.05
N LEU A 801 -12.16 36.93 -36.65
CA LEU A 801 -11.75 38.07 -37.48
C LEU A 801 -10.43 37.76 -38.18
N ALA A 802 -10.19 38.47 -39.31
CA ALA A 802 -8.98 38.30 -40.12
C ALA A 802 -7.67 38.64 -39.40
N ASP A 803 -7.74 39.47 -38.36
CA ASP A 803 -6.62 39.86 -37.48
C ASP A 803 -6.37 38.88 -36.31
N GLY A 804 -7.09 37.74 -36.28
CA GLY A 804 -7.00 36.74 -35.21
C GLY A 804 -7.85 37.05 -33.96
N GLY A 805 -8.60 38.18 -33.98
CA GLY A 805 -9.55 38.53 -32.94
C GLY A 805 -10.83 37.70 -33.00
N LEU A 806 -11.69 37.84 -31.96
CA LEU A 806 -12.98 37.19 -31.89
C LEU A 806 -14.07 38.24 -31.71
N GLU A 807 -15.10 38.14 -32.53
CA GLU A 807 -16.33 38.91 -32.38
C GLU A 807 -17.37 38.03 -31.68
N VAL A 808 -17.80 38.44 -30.49
CA VAL A 808 -18.90 37.77 -29.79
C VAL A 808 -20.21 38.32 -30.23
N ARG A 809 -21.05 37.50 -30.87
CA ARG A 809 -22.38 37.89 -31.36
C ARG A 809 -23.42 37.79 -30.27
N LYS A 810 -24.37 38.72 -30.22
CA LYS A 810 -25.48 38.62 -29.28
C LYS A 810 -26.19 37.30 -29.52
N ALA A 811 -26.40 36.54 -28.41
CA ALA A 811 -27.10 35.28 -28.47
C ALA A 811 -28.50 35.52 -29.07
N PRO A 812 -28.88 34.81 -30.14
CA PRO A 812 -30.25 34.88 -30.63
C PRO A 812 -31.21 34.44 -29.53
N GLY A 813 -32.44 34.99 -29.49
CA GLY A 813 -33.46 34.69 -28.48
C GLY A 813 -33.89 33.21 -28.40
N GLU A 814 -33.48 32.41 -29.39
CA GLU A 814 -33.68 30.96 -29.42
C GLU A 814 -32.52 30.18 -28.78
N ARG A 815 -32.86 29.18 -27.98
CA ARG A 815 -31.88 28.25 -27.39
C ARG A 815 -31.24 27.40 -28.50
N LYS A 816 -29.94 27.61 -28.78
CA LYS A 816 -29.16 26.74 -29.66
C LYS A 816 -28.90 25.38 -29.05
N HIS A 817 -29.11 24.33 -29.85
CA HIS A 817 -28.83 22.95 -29.40
C HIS A 817 -27.41 22.57 -29.83
N LEU A 818 -26.58 22.07 -28.88
CA LEU A 818 -25.16 21.76 -29.15
C LEU A 818 -24.96 20.72 -30.25
N SER A 819 -25.93 19.80 -30.43
CA SER A 819 -25.90 18.82 -31.50
C SER A 819 -26.00 19.43 -32.93
N GLN A 820 -26.28 20.69 -33.08
CA GLN A 820 -26.26 21.42 -34.37
C GLN A 820 -24.82 21.67 -34.84
N ALA A 821 -23.85 21.77 -33.90
CA ALA A 821 -22.45 21.95 -34.23
C ALA A 821 -21.81 20.64 -34.72
N PRO A 822 -21.26 20.55 -35.94
CA PRO A 822 -20.57 19.37 -36.45
C PRO A 822 -19.40 18.92 -35.55
N THR A 823 -18.60 19.87 -35.09
CA THR A 823 -17.46 19.61 -34.21
C THR A 823 -17.90 19.00 -32.87
N PHE A 824 -18.98 19.48 -32.26
CA PHE A 824 -19.53 18.87 -31.04
C PHE A 824 -19.90 17.40 -31.26
N ARG A 825 -20.59 17.06 -32.35
CA ARG A 825 -20.92 15.67 -32.70
C ARG A 825 -19.67 14.83 -32.94
N ARG A 826 -18.65 15.39 -33.62
CA ARG A 826 -17.37 14.71 -33.94
C ARG A 826 -16.60 14.35 -32.65
N VAL A 827 -16.36 15.31 -31.76
CA VAL A 827 -15.58 15.05 -30.53
C VAL A 827 -16.32 14.09 -29.59
N HIS A 828 -17.64 14.13 -29.51
CA HIS A 828 -18.41 13.17 -28.73
C HIS A 828 -18.42 11.76 -29.32
N ARG A 829 -18.31 11.63 -30.66
CA ARG A 829 -18.13 10.35 -31.34
C ARG A 829 -16.74 9.78 -31.03
N ILE A 830 -15.68 10.56 -31.22
CA ILE A 830 -14.29 10.17 -30.90
C ILE A 830 -14.17 9.68 -29.46
N LYS A 831 -14.75 10.42 -28.52
CA LYS A 831 -14.76 10.03 -27.10
C LYS A 831 -15.44 8.68 -26.85
N ARG A 832 -16.57 8.40 -27.50
CA ARG A 832 -17.27 7.10 -27.37
C ARG A 832 -16.47 5.97 -27.99
N GLU A 833 -15.87 6.17 -29.15
CA GLU A 833 -15.06 5.18 -29.85
C GLU A 833 -13.79 4.85 -29.05
N ALA A 834 -13.09 5.86 -28.52
CA ALA A 834 -11.94 5.69 -27.65
C ALA A 834 -12.31 4.96 -26.35
N TRP A 835 -13.45 5.28 -25.77
CA TRP A 835 -13.96 4.60 -24.60
C TRP A 835 -14.22 3.10 -24.88
N GLY A 836 -14.91 2.79 -25.98
CA GLY A 836 -15.20 1.42 -26.40
C GLY A 836 -13.92 0.61 -26.65
N CYS A 837 -12.94 1.20 -27.34
CA CYS A 837 -11.64 0.62 -27.57
C CYS A 837 -10.91 0.26 -26.28
N GLN A 838 -10.82 1.23 -25.36
CA GLN A 838 -10.15 1.02 -24.09
C GLN A 838 -10.83 -0.02 -23.21
N GLN A 839 -12.17 -0.05 -23.16
CA GLN A 839 -12.91 -1.06 -22.42
C GLN A 839 -12.70 -2.46 -23.00
N PHE A 840 -12.63 -2.60 -24.34
CA PHE A 840 -12.30 -3.87 -24.95
C PHE A 840 -10.92 -4.37 -24.52
N PHE A 841 -9.87 -3.56 -24.71
CA PHE A 841 -8.50 -3.99 -24.39
C PHE A 841 -8.28 -4.26 -22.89
N LEU A 842 -9.02 -3.61 -22.01
CA LEU A 842 -8.95 -3.88 -20.57
C LEU A 842 -9.63 -5.20 -20.17
N LYS A 843 -10.70 -5.59 -20.85
CA LYS A 843 -11.57 -6.71 -20.46
C LYS A 843 -11.46 -7.95 -21.35
N ALA A 844 -10.87 -7.80 -22.54
CA ALA A 844 -10.77 -8.88 -23.50
C ALA A 844 -10.04 -10.11 -22.94
N THR A 845 -10.62 -11.27 -23.15
CA THR A 845 -9.98 -12.56 -22.86
C THR A 845 -8.80 -12.80 -23.83
N PRO A 846 -7.85 -13.69 -23.49
CA PRO A 846 -6.79 -14.07 -24.43
C PRO A 846 -7.36 -14.56 -25.79
N GLY A 847 -8.46 -15.31 -25.79
CA GLY A 847 -9.12 -15.76 -27.02
C GLY A 847 -9.73 -14.63 -27.86
N GLU A 848 -10.20 -13.55 -27.25
CA GLU A 848 -10.69 -12.36 -27.95
C GLU A 848 -9.52 -11.54 -28.50
N LEU A 849 -8.40 -11.44 -27.79
CA LEU A 849 -7.18 -10.81 -28.26
C LEU A 849 -6.58 -11.59 -29.44
N ALA A 850 -6.53 -12.94 -29.35
CA ALA A 850 -6.07 -13.80 -30.42
C ALA A 850 -6.88 -13.59 -31.71
N ARG A 851 -8.20 -13.49 -31.60
CA ARG A 851 -9.08 -13.15 -32.72
C ARG A 851 -8.84 -11.75 -33.28
N PHE A 852 -8.61 -10.77 -32.39
CA PHE A 852 -8.34 -9.38 -32.80
C PHE A 852 -7.00 -9.26 -33.54
N PHE A 853 -5.92 -9.81 -32.96
CA PHE A 853 -4.57 -9.72 -33.53
C PHE A 853 -4.27 -10.80 -34.57
N LYS A 854 -5.14 -11.78 -34.79
CA LYS A 854 -4.96 -12.94 -35.69
C LYS A 854 -3.64 -13.70 -35.45
N CYS A 855 -3.24 -13.85 -34.21
CA CYS A 855 -2.02 -14.56 -33.78
C CYS A 855 -2.18 -15.15 -32.39
N ASP A 856 -1.25 -16.01 -31.99
CA ASP A 856 -1.25 -16.62 -30.67
C ASP A 856 -0.97 -15.61 -29.57
N ILE A 857 -1.68 -15.73 -28.46
CA ILE A 857 -1.51 -14.93 -27.26
C ILE A 857 -0.78 -15.77 -26.21
N ILE A 858 0.37 -15.29 -25.76
CA ILE A 858 1.14 -15.90 -24.68
C ILE A 858 0.75 -15.19 -23.39
N SER A 859 -0.01 -15.86 -22.53
CA SER A 859 -0.34 -15.39 -21.17
C SER A 859 0.67 -15.93 -20.17
N LEU A 860 0.92 -15.22 -19.07
CA LEU A 860 1.85 -15.63 -18.00
C LEU A 860 1.34 -16.84 -17.18
N GLY A 861 0.64 -17.77 -17.77
CA GLY A 861 0.22 -19.03 -17.15
C GLY A 861 0.55 -20.24 -18.03
N ASP A 862 0.90 -20.00 -19.28
CA ASP A 862 1.02 -21.06 -20.32
C ASP A 862 2.49 -21.31 -20.76
N GLY A 863 3.48 -20.86 -19.98
CA GLY A 863 4.88 -21.05 -20.33
C GLY A 863 5.40 -22.43 -19.88
N PRO A 864 6.07 -23.22 -20.76
CA PRO A 864 6.85 -24.35 -20.29
C PRO A 864 8.04 -23.83 -19.47
N HIS A 865 8.35 -24.51 -18.39
CA HIS A 865 9.67 -24.53 -17.81
C HIS A 865 10.66 -24.83 -18.94
N ALA A 866 11.46 -23.88 -19.35
CA ALA A 866 12.60 -24.14 -20.17
C ALA A 866 13.65 -23.05 -19.99
N ASP A 867 14.73 -23.46 -19.40
CA ASP A 867 16.16 -23.17 -19.51
C ASP A 867 16.62 -21.71 -19.31
#